data_8b9af9abdba07df4f69719a58f595df9
#
_entry.id   8b9af9abdba07df4f69719a58f595df9
#
_cell.length_a   1.000
_cell.length_b   1.000
_cell.length_c   1.000
_cell.angle_alpha   90.00
_cell.angle_beta   90.00
_cell.angle_gamma   90.00
#
_symmetry.space_group_name_H-M   'P 1'
#
loop_
_entity.id
_entity.type
_entity.pdbx_description
1 polymer ?
#
loop_
_entity_poly.entity_id
_entity_poly.type
_entity_poly.pdbx_seq_one_letter_code
_entity_poly.pdbx_strand_id
1 'polypeptide(L)'
;MDHPVASPKRSSAAGGWGALKSCGKHLLGSRAPLSGARALMKANQPDGFDCPGCAWGDPEHGSSFEFCENGVKAVSWEATDKRTPPAFFARHTVAELRGWSDHALEGEGRLTHPMRYDAGSDRYLPVSWEAAFAEIGQELNALAHPDQAEFYTSGRASNEAAYLYQLFARLYGTNNFPDCSNMCHEASGIALTQAIGAGKGTVTLEDFERADAIFCVGQNPGTNHPRMLGDLRRAAERGARVVVLNPVRERGLERFADPQNTVEMLRGASRPIASHYLQPRLGGDMAAFRGMAKAIFAVDDAALAAGKPSLLDRPFLAKHTAGLDAWRAAVDATGWDAILDQSGLTRAEIEAMAEVYLGADRVIATWAMGVTQHRHSVATIREIANVMFLRGHIGRPGAGLCPVRGHSNVQGDRTVGINEKPPAALLDALEREFHFEAPRRHGHNVLAAIGAMLDGSARAFIGLGGNFARATPDSALVARALASCRLTVHIATKLNHSHLVPGAVGYLLPCLGRTEIDRNSRGKTQIVTVEDSMSMVHGSGGINRPASPHLRSEVAIIAGIAAATVGSERVEWAALADDHDRIRELIERTIPGFAGYNTRVRRPRGFMLRNLAAERVFETEAGRATFSDDALPEATEHQRAAGTEDTFVLQTFRSHDQYNTTVYGLDDRYRGVYGERRVVFAHPEDLAEIRARLGDRVDIRGAHRDGVERVAEDFRLVPFDMPRGALAGYYPELNVLVPLSTAGAQSDTPTSKSVLVTLQARTHARTHA
;
A
#
# COMPACT_ATOMS: atom_id res chain seq x y z
N MET A 1 -8.96 28.01 -37.21
CA MET A 1 -7.73 27.19 -37.26
C MET A 1 -7.41 26.80 -35.84
N ASP A 2 -7.81 25.58 -35.46
CA ASP A 2 -7.58 25.06 -34.12
C ASP A 2 -6.10 24.73 -33.98
N HIS A 3 -5.38 25.47 -33.18
CA HIS A 3 -4.03 25.08 -32.79
C HIS A 3 -4.14 23.79 -31.93
N PRO A 4 -3.43 22.71 -32.29
CA PRO A 4 -3.41 21.55 -31.43
C PRO A 4 -2.76 21.98 -30.09
N VAL A 5 -3.52 21.87 -29.00
CA VAL A 5 -2.99 22.08 -27.66
C VAL A 5 -1.87 21.05 -27.48
N ALA A 6 -0.63 21.50 -27.44
CA ALA A 6 0.53 20.64 -27.31
C ALA A 6 0.38 19.77 -26.06
N SER A 7 0.48 18.46 -26.23
CA SER A 7 0.48 17.54 -25.10
C SER A 7 1.53 17.98 -24.09
N PRO A 8 1.20 18.06 -22.78
CA PRO A 8 2.15 18.48 -21.77
C PRO A 8 3.45 17.65 -21.85
N LYS A 9 4.58 18.30 -21.77
CA LYS A 9 5.89 17.67 -21.96
C LYS A 9 6.14 16.63 -20.85
N ARG A 10 6.05 15.36 -21.17
CA ARG A 10 6.38 14.25 -20.25
C ARG A 10 7.87 14.14 -20.06
N SER A 11 8.31 13.71 -18.87
CA SER A 11 9.71 13.33 -18.66
C SER A 11 10.11 12.18 -19.59
N SER A 12 11.30 12.26 -20.18
CA SER A 12 11.85 11.21 -21.07
C SER A 12 12.25 9.94 -20.31
N ALA A 13 12.58 10.07 -19.03
CA ALA A 13 12.94 8.98 -18.12
C ALA A 13 12.45 9.30 -16.69
N ALA A 14 12.34 8.29 -15.85
CA ALA A 14 12.21 8.48 -14.41
C ALA A 14 13.55 8.91 -13.80
N GLY A 15 13.52 9.58 -12.64
CA GLY A 15 14.73 10.09 -11.99
C GLY A 15 15.31 11.35 -12.65
N GLY A 16 16.62 11.36 -12.86
CA GLY A 16 17.36 12.41 -13.53
C GLY A 16 17.25 13.79 -12.90
N TRP A 17 17.53 14.84 -13.69
CA TRP A 17 17.44 16.24 -13.26
C TRP A 17 16.05 16.63 -12.76
N GLY A 18 14.99 15.98 -13.28
CA GLY A 18 13.63 16.19 -12.82
C GLY A 18 13.45 15.82 -11.35
N ALA A 19 14.07 14.71 -10.91
CA ALA A 19 14.06 14.29 -9.51
C ALA A 19 14.82 15.26 -8.61
N LEU A 20 16.01 15.71 -9.02
CA LEU A 20 16.80 16.68 -8.24
C LEU A 20 16.06 18.01 -8.06
N LYS A 21 15.43 18.53 -9.14
CA LYS A 21 14.60 19.74 -9.07
C LYS A 21 13.41 19.55 -8.11
N SER A 22 12.73 18.41 -8.19
CA SER A 22 11.63 18.08 -7.29
C SER A 22 12.10 18.00 -5.83
N CYS A 23 13.20 17.33 -5.55
CA CYS A 23 13.82 17.28 -4.22
C CYS A 23 14.10 18.69 -3.68
N GLY A 24 14.72 19.55 -4.47
CA GLY A 24 15.00 20.95 -4.10
C GLY A 24 13.71 21.73 -3.80
N LYS A 25 12.69 21.60 -4.65
CA LYS A 25 11.36 22.23 -4.46
C LYS A 25 10.74 21.84 -3.11
N HIS A 26 10.73 20.55 -2.78
CA HIS A 26 10.10 20.05 -1.55
C HIS A 26 10.91 20.41 -0.29
N LEU A 27 12.25 20.33 -0.34
CA LEU A 27 13.11 20.77 0.75
C LEU A 27 12.92 22.25 1.08
N LEU A 28 12.95 23.11 0.07
CA LEU A 28 12.73 24.55 0.26
C LEU A 28 11.31 24.85 0.73
N GLY A 29 10.31 24.17 0.18
CA GLY A 29 8.91 24.32 0.54
C GLY A 29 8.57 23.91 1.98
N SER A 30 9.40 23.09 2.62
CA SER A 30 9.26 22.69 4.02
C SER A 30 9.50 23.83 5.01
N ARG A 31 10.13 24.93 4.60
CA ARG A 31 10.64 26.05 5.42
C ARG A 31 11.73 25.61 6.43
N ALA A 32 12.20 24.36 6.35
CA ALA A 32 13.24 23.80 7.21
C ALA A 32 14.28 23.02 6.37
N PRO A 33 14.87 23.62 5.30
CA PRO A 33 15.70 22.87 4.34
C PRO A 33 16.94 22.26 5.00
N LEU A 34 17.54 22.90 6.00
CA LEU A 34 18.73 22.38 6.69
C LEU A 34 18.38 21.17 7.58
N SER A 35 17.30 21.26 8.34
CA SER A 35 16.81 20.13 9.15
C SER A 35 16.37 18.96 8.26
N GLY A 36 15.69 19.24 7.16
CA GLY A 36 15.30 18.24 6.16
C GLY A 36 16.51 17.55 5.52
N ALA A 37 17.50 18.33 5.06
CA ALA A 37 18.74 17.79 4.48
C ALA A 37 19.52 16.93 5.50
N ARG A 38 19.65 17.40 6.75
CA ARG A 38 20.29 16.62 7.82
C ARG A 38 19.53 15.33 8.10
N ALA A 39 18.20 15.37 8.10
CA ALA A 39 17.36 14.19 8.28
C ALA A 39 17.58 13.19 7.13
N LEU A 40 17.63 13.65 5.88
CA LEU A 40 17.85 12.78 4.73
C LEU A 40 19.16 12.00 4.79
N MET A 41 20.23 12.61 5.33
CA MET A 41 21.52 11.91 5.52
C MET A 41 21.44 10.79 6.58
N LYS A 42 20.35 10.71 7.34
CA LYS A 42 20.08 9.68 8.34
C LYS A 42 18.90 8.79 7.99
N ALA A 43 18.24 9.05 6.87
CA ALA A 43 17.17 8.19 6.37
C ALA A 43 17.74 6.86 5.87
N ASN A 44 17.18 5.73 6.33
CA ASN A 44 17.61 4.37 6.00
C ASN A 44 19.09 4.09 6.33
N GLN A 45 19.62 4.76 7.35
CA GLN A 45 20.97 4.53 7.86
C GLN A 45 20.93 3.75 9.18
N PRO A 46 21.94 2.91 9.48
CA PRO A 46 21.96 2.09 10.68
C PRO A 46 21.84 2.86 12.00
N ASP A 47 22.27 4.12 12.03
CA ASP A 47 22.23 5.04 13.16
C ASP A 47 21.19 6.16 13.00
N GLY A 48 20.21 5.96 12.13
CA GLY A 48 19.19 6.91 11.79
C GLY A 48 17.77 6.37 11.94
N PHE A 49 16.91 6.78 11.05
CA PHE A 49 15.51 6.37 11.02
C PHE A 49 15.15 5.74 9.68
N ASP A 50 14.23 4.81 9.72
CA ASP A 50 13.62 4.25 8.53
C ASP A 50 12.70 5.28 7.86
N CYS A 51 12.84 5.43 6.54
CA CYS A 51 12.06 6.40 5.76
C CYS A 51 10.55 6.17 5.93
N PRO A 52 9.73 7.19 6.29
CA PRO A 52 8.28 7.04 6.46
C PRO A 52 7.52 6.84 5.14
N GLY A 53 8.21 6.60 4.04
CA GLY A 53 7.65 6.32 2.71
C GLY A 53 7.23 4.87 2.56
N CYS A 54 7.93 4.13 1.70
CA CYS A 54 7.61 2.75 1.32
C CYS A 54 8.37 1.70 2.12
N ALA A 55 7.98 0.43 1.95
CA ALA A 55 8.61 -0.72 2.58
C ALA A 55 9.68 -1.40 1.67
N TRP A 56 10.38 -0.66 0.82
CA TRP A 56 11.49 -1.22 0.05
C TRP A 56 12.72 -1.39 0.94
N GLY A 57 13.33 -2.57 0.89
CA GLY A 57 14.47 -2.95 1.73
C GLY A 57 15.71 -2.07 1.56
N ASP A 58 16.62 -2.15 2.51
CA ASP A 58 17.90 -1.46 2.50
C ASP A 58 19.03 -2.39 2.06
N PRO A 59 19.95 -1.97 1.16
CA PRO A 59 21.02 -2.83 0.65
C PRO A 59 22.06 -3.12 1.72
N GLU A 60 22.76 -4.27 1.62
CA GLU A 60 23.82 -4.65 2.58
C GLU A 60 24.95 -3.64 2.64
N HIS A 61 25.33 -3.09 1.50
CA HIS A 61 26.32 -2.03 1.38
C HIS A 61 25.62 -0.74 0.91
N GLY A 62 25.01 -0.03 1.89
CA GLY A 62 24.32 1.22 1.63
C GLY A 62 25.25 2.37 1.28
N SER A 63 24.74 3.35 0.55
CA SER A 63 25.39 4.64 0.32
C SER A 63 25.03 5.63 1.42
N SER A 64 25.73 6.77 1.48
CA SER A 64 25.33 7.88 2.35
C SER A 64 24.01 8.54 1.91
N PHE A 65 23.49 8.18 0.74
CA PHE A 65 22.27 8.73 0.12
C PHE A 65 21.23 7.62 -0.13
N GLU A 66 20.87 6.87 0.91
CA GLU A 66 19.85 5.80 0.84
C GLU A 66 18.43 6.35 0.84
N PHE A 67 18.17 7.36 0.03
CA PHE A 67 16.85 7.93 -0.16
C PHE A 67 16.54 8.17 -1.65
N CYS A 68 15.29 8.13 -1.99
CA CYS A 68 14.78 8.46 -3.32
C CYS A 68 14.04 9.81 -3.29
N GLU A 69 13.57 10.26 -4.45
CA GLU A 69 12.76 11.47 -4.57
C GLU A 69 11.53 11.45 -3.63
N ASN A 70 10.81 10.32 -3.56
CA ASN A 70 9.67 10.19 -2.65
C ASN A 70 10.07 10.19 -1.18
N GLY A 71 11.24 9.63 -0.85
CA GLY A 71 11.83 9.75 0.49
C GLY A 71 12.09 11.21 0.87
N VAL A 72 12.66 12.00 -0.06
CA VAL A 72 12.85 13.43 0.15
C VAL A 72 11.52 14.15 0.40
N LYS A 73 10.48 13.86 -0.41
CA LYS A 73 9.13 14.44 -0.21
C LYS A 73 8.57 14.07 1.16
N ALA A 74 8.62 12.79 1.54
CA ALA A 74 8.08 12.29 2.80
C ALA A 74 8.80 12.90 4.02
N VAL A 75 10.13 12.91 4.00
CA VAL A 75 10.95 13.51 5.07
C VAL A 75 10.74 15.02 5.17
N SER A 76 10.76 15.74 4.05
CA SER A 76 10.52 17.19 4.03
C SER A 76 9.12 17.55 4.49
N TRP A 77 8.12 16.72 4.17
CA TRP A 77 6.74 16.93 4.57
C TRP A 77 6.54 16.76 6.08
N GLU A 78 7.28 15.86 6.69
CA GLU A 78 7.27 15.63 8.12
C GLU A 78 8.17 16.62 8.88
N ALA A 79 9.41 16.82 8.41
CA ALA A 79 10.40 17.73 9.00
C ALA A 79 10.19 19.19 8.56
N THR A 80 8.96 19.67 8.60
CA THR A 80 8.58 21.03 8.21
C THR A 80 8.53 21.98 9.42
N ASP A 81 8.80 23.28 9.21
CA ASP A 81 8.57 24.32 10.23
C ASP A 81 7.16 24.89 10.20
N LYS A 82 6.30 24.44 9.29
CA LYS A 82 4.88 24.80 9.31
C LYS A 82 4.16 24.12 10.47
N ARG A 83 3.25 24.83 11.11
CA ARG A 83 2.51 24.37 12.30
C ARG A 83 1.02 24.64 12.19
N THR A 84 0.22 23.72 12.68
CA THR A 84 -1.24 23.85 12.84
C THR A 84 -1.56 23.93 14.34
N PRO A 85 -1.41 25.13 14.95
CA PRO A 85 -1.63 25.35 16.37
C PRO A 85 -3.11 25.56 16.70
N PRO A 86 -3.51 25.63 18.00
CA PRO A 86 -4.89 25.95 18.42
C PRO A 86 -5.46 27.20 17.78
N ALA A 87 -4.62 28.23 17.56
CA ALA A 87 -5.04 29.46 16.88
C ALA A 87 -5.50 29.25 15.44
N PHE A 88 -5.04 28.20 14.74
CA PHE A 88 -5.55 27.82 13.43
C PHE A 88 -7.00 27.34 13.55
N PHE A 89 -7.27 26.42 14.46
CA PHE A 89 -8.61 25.86 14.69
C PHE A 89 -9.59 26.89 15.26
N ALA A 90 -9.11 27.90 15.98
CA ALA A 90 -9.96 29.01 16.44
C ALA A 90 -10.47 29.89 15.28
N ARG A 91 -9.75 29.95 14.14
CA ARG A 91 -10.14 30.75 12.97
C ARG A 91 -11.03 29.98 11.99
N HIS A 92 -10.90 28.65 11.91
CA HIS A 92 -11.56 27.84 10.90
C HIS A 92 -12.55 26.87 11.52
N THR A 93 -13.77 26.79 10.98
CA THR A 93 -14.74 25.76 11.31
C THR A 93 -14.38 24.45 10.60
N VAL A 94 -14.86 23.34 11.13
CA VAL A 94 -14.70 22.02 10.48
C VAL A 94 -15.43 22.00 9.14
N ALA A 95 -16.58 22.64 9.03
CA ALA A 95 -17.34 22.78 7.78
C ALA A 95 -16.54 23.56 6.71
N GLU A 96 -15.87 24.66 7.07
CA GLU A 96 -14.99 25.41 6.17
C GLU A 96 -13.82 24.53 5.67
N LEU A 97 -13.14 23.83 6.58
CA LEU A 97 -11.98 22.99 6.26
C LEU A 97 -12.34 21.78 5.36
N ARG A 98 -13.56 21.27 5.44
CA ARG A 98 -14.04 20.20 4.53
C ARG A 98 -13.96 20.58 3.04
N GLY A 99 -14.06 21.87 2.73
CA GLY A 99 -13.92 22.38 1.38
C GLY A 99 -12.47 22.46 0.86
N TRP A 100 -11.49 22.27 1.73
CA TRP A 100 -10.08 22.34 1.33
C TRP A 100 -9.62 21.02 0.69
N SER A 101 -8.63 21.11 -0.20
CA SER A 101 -8.01 19.89 -0.77
C SER A 101 -7.13 19.18 0.26
N ASP A 102 -6.90 17.86 0.06
CA ASP A 102 -5.97 17.09 0.90
C ASP A 102 -4.57 17.74 0.93
N HIS A 103 -4.09 18.24 -0.22
CA HIS A 103 -2.82 18.97 -0.29
C HIS A 103 -2.80 20.25 0.55
N ALA A 104 -3.87 21.01 0.54
CA ALA A 104 -3.98 22.25 1.33
C ALA A 104 -3.99 21.93 2.83
N LEU A 105 -4.83 20.98 3.27
CA LEU A 105 -4.95 20.58 4.68
C LEU A 105 -3.60 20.11 5.26
N GLU A 106 -2.97 19.14 4.61
CA GLU A 106 -1.66 18.63 5.06
C GLU A 106 -0.55 19.68 4.90
N GLY A 107 -0.69 20.60 3.94
CA GLY A 107 0.22 21.72 3.68
C GLY A 107 0.31 22.74 4.80
N GLU A 108 -0.68 22.81 5.71
CA GLU A 108 -0.65 23.70 6.89
C GLU A 108 0.43 23.28 7.92
N GLY A 109 0.88 22.03 7.89
CA GLY A 109 2.02 21.57 8.66
C GLY A 109 1.65 20.61 9.79
N ARG A 110 2.54 20.59 10.82
CA ARG A 110 2.44 19.64 11.93
C ARG A 110 1.39 20.10 12.95
N LEU A 111 0.53 19.17 13.36
CA LEU A 111 -0.33 19.35 14.54
C LEU A 111 0.53 19.55 15.78
N THR A 112 0.07 20.36 16.74
CA THR A 112 0.89 20.78 17.87
C THR A 112 0.30 20.49 19.24
N HIS A 113 -1.02 20.40 19.36
CA HIS A 113 -1.72 20.23 20.65
C HIS A 113 -2.84 19.19 20.50
N PRO A 114 -3.16 18.44 21.56
CA PRO A 114 -4.36 17.63 21.57
C PRO A 114 -5.60 18.53 21.52
N MET A 115 -6.55 18.17 20.69
CA MET A 115 -7.74 18.97 20.39
C MET A 115 -8.99 18.12 20.54
N ARG A 116 -10.06 18.73 21.06
CA ARG A 116 -11.40 18.14 21.15
C ARG A 116 -12.36 18.92 20.26
N TYR A 117 -13.19 18.20 19.51
CA TYR A 117 -14.23 18.81 18.70
C TYR A 117 -15.37 19.34 19.58
N ASP A 118 -15.75 20.59 19.33
CA ASP A 118 -16.91 21.25 19.93
C ASP A 118 -17.99 21.48 18.87
N ALA A 119 -19.07 20.73 18.96
CA ALA A 119 -20.18 20.81 18.01
C ALA A 119 -20.91 22.15 18.04
N GLY A 120 -20.91 22.86 19.20
CA GLY A 120 -21.57 24.15 19.35
C GLY A 120 -20.92 25.25 18.51
N SER A 121 -19.59 25.27 18.41
CA SER A 121 -18.81 26.21 17.60
C SER A 121 -18.36 25.65 16.25
N ASP A 122 -18.57 24.36 15.99
CA ASP A 122 -18.03 23.61 14.85
C ASP A 122 -16.50 23.77 14.73
N ARG A 123 -15.79 23.70 15.86
CA ARG A 123 -14.33 23.90 15.93
C ARG A 123 -13.65 22.85 16.80
N TYR A 124 -12.35 22.70 16.59
CA TYR A 124 -11.48 21.99 17.50
C TYR A 124 -10.94 22.94 18.57
N LEU A 125 -11.15 22.61 19.85
CA LEU A 125 -10.65 23.34 21.02
C LEU A 125 -9.51 22.56 21.68
N PRO A 126 -8.48 23.23 22.25
CA PRO A 126 -7.41 22.56 22.94
C PRO A 126 -7.93 21.85 24.20
N VAL A 127 -7.37 20.68 24.48
CA VAL A 127 -7.66 19.85 25.66
C VAL A 127 -6.34 19.38 26.26
N SER A 128 -6.28 19.10 27.58
CA SER A 128 -5.10 18.47 28.15
C SER A 128 -5.03 16.98 27.79
N TRP A 129 -3.85 16.37 27.82
CA TRP A 129 -3.69 14.95 27.58
C TRP A 129 -4.46 14.09 28.58
N GLU A 130 -4.42 14.49 29.85
CA GLU A 130 -5.07 13.79 30.96
C GLU A 130 -6.60 13.81 30.80
N ALA A 131 -7.18 14.97 30.46
CA ALA A 131 -8.61 15.09 30.17
C ALA A 131 -8.99 14.28 28.94
N ALA A 132 -8.22 14.36 27.84
CA ALA A 132 -8.48 13.59 26.64
C ALA A 132 -8.50 12.08 26.91
N PHE A 133 -7.50 11.55 27.62
CA PHE A 133 -7.44 10.13 27.96
C PHE A 133 -8.60 9.70 28.85
N ALA A 134 -8.91 10.49 29.88
CA ALA A 134 -10.02 10.17 30.79
C ALA A 134 -11.37 10.17 30.09
N GLU A 135 -11.65 11.15 29.24
CA GLU A 135 -12.89 11.27 28.49
C GLU A 135 -13.01 10.16 27.42
N ILE A 136 -11.93 9.84 26.69
CA ILE A 136 -11.92 8.73 25.71
C ILE A 136 -12.18 7.40 26.43
N GLY A 137 -11.51 7.16 27.57
CA GLY A 137 -11.74 5.96 28.38
C GLY A 137 -13.18 5.84 28.86
N GLN A 138 -13.79 6.94 29.31
CA GLN A 138 -15.19 6.98 29.71
C GLN A 138 -16.14 6.65 28.54
N GLU A 139 -15.92 7.24 27.36
CA GLU A 139 -16.74 7.00 26.17
C GLU A 139 -16.64 5.53 25.72
N LEU A 140 -15.44 4.93 25.74
CA LEU A 140 -15.24 3.52 25.41
C LEU A 140 -15.92 2.60 26.42
N ASN A 141 -15.79 2.88 27.72
CA ASN A 141 -16.41 2.08 28.78
C ASN A 141 -17.93 2.27 28.87
N ALA A 142 -18.49 3.31 28.25
CA ALA A 142 -19.93 3.53 28.14
C ALA A 142 -20.56 2.75 26.97
N LEU A 143 -19.78 2.11 26.09
CA LEU A 143 -20.32 1.26 25.03
C LEU A 143 -20.93 -0.03 25.63
N ALA A 144 -22.02 -0.48 25.03
CA ALA A 144 -22.74 -1.66 25.52
C ALA A 144 -21.96 -2.96 25.32
N HIS A 145 -21.06 -2.98 24.33
CA HIS A 145 -20.22 -4.14 24.00
C HIS A 145 -18.89 -3.67 23.39
N PRO A 146 -17.75 -4.34 23.68
CA PRO A 146 -16.45 -3.98 23.11
C PRO A 146 -16.41 -3.96 21.56
N ASP A 147 -17.17 -4.83 20.89
CA ASP A 147 -17.24 -4.87 19.43
C ASP A 147 -17.96 -3.65 18.82
N GLN A 148 -18.46 -2.72 19.61
CA GLN A 148 -18.94 -1.43 19.11
C GLN A 148 -17.79 -0.44 18.84
N ALA A 149 -16.54 -0.83 19.09
CA ALA A 149 -15.34 -0.03 18.80
C ALA A 149 -14.51 -0.63 17.66
N GLU A 150 -14.07 0.24 16.74
CA GLU A 150 -13.20 -0.07 15.62
C GLU A 150 -11.81 0.50 15.86
N PHE A 151 -10.77 -0.34 15.76
CA PHE A 151 -9.38 0.03 16.01
C PHE A 151 -8.59 0.04 14.69
N TYR A 152 -8.67 1.13 13.94
CA TYR A 152 -8.00 1.27 12.64
C TYR A 152 -6.50 1.55 12.80
N THR A 153 -5.68 0.87 11.99
CA THR A 153 -4.23 1.07 11.94
C THR A 153 -3.76 1.42 10.52
N SER A 154 -2.99 2.51 10.43
CA SER A 154 -2.22 2.83 9.22
C SER A 154 -0.93 2.02 9.20
N GLY A 155 -0.50 1.52 8.05
CA GLY A 155 0.75 0.76 7.88
C GLY A 155 2.05 1.56 8.07
N ARG A 156 2.00 2.68 8.76
CA ARG A 156 3.18 3.47 9.17
C ARG A 156 3.45 3.42 10.67
N ALA A 157 2.56 2.88 11.47
CA ALA A 157 2.79 2.66 12.89
C ALA A 157 4.05 1.81 13.10
N SER A 158 4.76 1.99 14.20
CA SER A 158 5.90 1.12 14.54
C SER A 158 5.42 -0.22 15.07
N ASN A 159 6.30 -1.24 15.08
CA ASN A 159 5.97 -2.53 15.68
C ASN A 159 5.56 -2.38 17.15
N GLU A 160 6.24 -1.50 17.90
CA GLU A 160 5.93 -1.23 19.31
C GLU A 160 4.54 -0.60 19.45
N ALA A 161 4.21 0.40 18.63
CA ALA A 161 2.90 1.04 18.66
C ALA A 161 1.80 0.06 18.24
N ALA A 162 2.00 -0.68 17.16
CA ALA A 162 1.07 -1.68 16.66
C ALA A 162 0.83 -2.81 17.66
N TYR A 163 1.90 -3.29 18.33
CA TYR A 163 1.78 -4.32 19.36
C TYR A 163 0.98 -3.83 20.59
N LEU A 164 1.28 -2.64 21.10
CA LEU A 164 0.50 -2.09 22.21
C LEU A 164 -0.95 -1.82 21.82
N TYR A 165 -1.18 -1.40 20.59
CA TYR A 165 -2.51 -1.11 20.09
C TYR A 165 -3.37 -2.37 19.99
N GLN A 166 -2.82 -3.46 19.45
CA GLN A 166 -3.52 -4.73 19.41
C GLN A 166 -3.74 -5.35 20.80
N LEU A 167 -2.75 -5.19 21.71
CA LEU A 167 -2.89 -5.65 23.09
C LEU A 167 -4.01 -4.88 23.81
N PHE A 168 -4.05 -3.56 23.67
CA PHE A 168 -5.10 -2.72 24.22
C PHE A 168 -6.49 -3.15 23.73
N ALA A 169 -6.70 -3.27 22.42
CA ALA A 169 -8.00 -3.65 21.87
C ALA A 169 -8.46 -5.04 22.33
N ARG A 170 -7.54 -5.99 22.47
CA ARG A 170 -7.88 -7.34 22.94
C ARG A 170 -8.16 -7.40 24.44
N LEU A 171 -7.44 -6.63 25.24
CA LEU A 171 -7.77 -6.45 26.65
C LEU A 171 -9.10 -5.72 26.84
N TYR A 172 -9.44 -4.80 25.96
CA TYR A 172 -10.74 -4.16 25.91
C TYR A 172 -11.86 -5.13 25.52
N GLY A 173 -11.55 -6.19 24.74
CA GLY A 173 -12.45 -7.31 24.43
C GLY A 173 -12.87 -7.44 22.97
N THR A 174 -12.12 -6.88 22.00
CA THR A 174 -12.47 -6.96 20.58
C THR A 174 -11.27 -7.33 19.68
N ASN A 175 -11.58 -7.92 18.51
CA ASN A 175 -10.67 -8.14 17.40
C ASN A 175 -10.98 -7.22 16.19
N ASN A 176 -11.75 -6.15 16.36
CA ASN A 176 -12.08 -5.23 15.28
C ASN A 176 -10.84 -4.40 14.89
N PHE A 177 -10.09 -4.92 13.90
CA PHE A 177 -8.89 -4.28 13.37
C PHE A 177 -9.01 -4.02 11.87
N PRO A 178 -9.87 -3.06 11.46
CA PRO A 178 -9.75 -2.55 10.10
C PRO A 178 -8.34 -1.95 9.93
N ASP A 179 -7.61 -2.37 8.89
CA ASP A 179 -6.26 -1.88 8.67
C ASP A 179 -5.97 -1.57 7.19
N CYS A 180 -4.84 -0.96 6.94
CA CYS A 180 -4.48 -0.64 5.56
C CYS A 180 -4.12 -1.88 4.73
N SER A 181 -3.78 -3.04 5.33
CA SER A 181 -3.54 -4.31 4.63
C SER A 181 -4.78 -4.79 3.91
N ASN A 182 -5.96 -4.64 4.53
CA ASN A 182 -7.24 -5.02 3.93
C ASN A 182 -7.46 -4.33 2.56
N MET A 183 -6.97 -3.10 2.40
CA MET A 183 -7.09 -2.33 1.16
C MET A 183 -5.90 -2.49 0.21
N CYS A 184 -4.85 -3.18 0.63
CA CYS A 184 -3.55 -3.19 -0.07
C CYS A 184 -3.17 -4.59 -0.54
N HIS A 185 -2.73 -5.44 0.37
CA HIS A 185 -2.11 -6.72 0.08
C HIS A 185 -2.75 -7.91 0.82
N GLU A 186 -4.00 -7.79 1.29
CA GLU A 186 -4.73 -8.91 1.90
C GLU A 186 -4.80 -10.10 0.95
N ALA A 187 -5.10 -9.85 -0.33
CA ALA A 187 -5.11 -10.89 -1.36
C ALA A 187 -3.75 -11.60 -1.50
N SER A 188 -2.62 -10.88 -1.35
CA SER A 188 -1.28 -11.51 -1.36
C SER A 188 -1.07 -12.38 -0.14
N GLY A 189 -1.49 -11.91 1.04
CA GLY A 189 -1.39 -12.67 2.28
C GLY A 189 -2.14 -14.00 2.18
N ILE A 190 -3.40 -13.95 1.77
CA ILE A 190 -4.26 -15.14 1.62
C ILE A 190 -3.71 -16.09 0.56
N ALA A 191 -3.42 -15.59 -0.65
CA ALA A 191 -2.94 -16.42 -1.75
C ALA A 191 -1.63 -17.14 -1.40
N LEU A 192 -0.68 -16.43 -0.82
CA LEU A 192 0.62 -17.02 -0.45
C LEU A 192 0.50 -17.96 0.75
N THR A 193 -0.34 -17.66 1.74
CA THR A 193 -0.61 -18.60 2.83
C THR A 193 -1.18 -19.91 2.30
N GLN A 194 -2.12 -19.86 1.34
CA GLN A 194 -2.68 -21.06 0.71
C GLN A 194 -1.67 -21.80 -0.17
N ALA A 195 -0.82 -21.05 -0.91
CA ALA A 195 0.11 -21.64 -1.86
C ALA A 195 1.40 -22.18 -1.20
N ILE A 196 1.94 -21.47 -0.19
CA ILE A 196 3.26 -21.77 0.39
C ILE A 196 3.29 -21.76 1.93
N GLY A 197 2.15 -21.60 2.61
CA GLY A 197 2.06 -21.56 4.07
C GLY A 197 2.54 -20.27 4.72
N ALA A 198 2.92 -19.25 3.95
CA ALA A 198 3.44 -17.99 4.47
C ALA A 198 2.88 -16.81 3.69
N GLY A 199 2.20 -15.87 4.34
CA GLY A 199 1.60 -14.68 3.71
C GLY A 199 2.62 -13.58 3.32
N LYS A 200 3.89 -13.94 3.15
CA LYS A 200 5.03 -13.03 2.88
C LYS A 200 5.81 -13.45 1.64
N GLY A 201 6.61 -12.53 1.10
CA GLY A 201 7.55 -12.83 0.02
C GLY A 201 8.67 -13.79 0.46
N THR A 202 9.32 -14.41 -0.50
CA THR A 202 10.37 -15.43 -0.26
C THR A 202 11.76 -14.98 -0.73
N VAL A 203 11.91 -13.72 -1.14
CA VAL A 203 13.16 -13.14 -1.63
C VAL A 203 13.77 -12.16 -0.63
N THR A 204 15.07 -12.01 -0.71
CA THR A 204 15.81 -10.91 -0.09
C THR A 204 16.06 -9.80 -1.12
N LEU A 205 16.56 -8.64 -0.69
CA LEU A 205 16.94 -7.57 -1.61
C LEU A 205 18.10 -8.02 -2.53
N GLU A 206 19.05 -8.78 -1.99
CA GLU A 206 20.22 -9.30 -2.70
C GLU A 206 19.85 -10.32 -3.80
N ASP A 207 18.67 -10.93 -3.73
CA ASP A 207 18.19 -11.83 -4.78
C ASP A 207 17.95 -11.09 -6.11
N PHE A 208 17.57 -9.81 -6.07
CA PHE A 208 17.44 -9.00 -7.28
C PHE A 208 18.78 -8.81 -8.01
N GLU A 209 19.90 -8.87 -7.29
CA GLU A 209 21.25 -8.83 -7.89
C GLU A 209 21.65 -10.14 -8.55
N ARG A 210 20.94 -11.23 -8.29
CA ARG A 210 21.25 -12.58 -8.79
C ARG A 210 20.26 -13.09 -9.83
N ALA A 211 19.10 -12.47 -9.93
CA ALA A 211 18.05 -12.88 -10.84
C ALA A 211 18.48 -12.75 -12.30
N ASP A 212 18.07 -13.72 -13.13
CA ASP A 212 18.25 -13.72 -14.59
C ASP A 212 17.01 -13.18 -15.30
N ALA A 213 15.84 -13.30 -14.68
CA ALA A 213 14.61 -12.66 -15.13
C ALA A 213 13.79 -12.14 -13.94
N ILE A 214 13.12 -11.00 -14.14
CA ILE A 214 12.24 -10.37 -13.16
C ILE A 214 10.92 -10.02 -13.85
N PHE A 215 9.82 -10.61 -13.38
CA PHE A 215 8.47 -10.29 -13.84
C PHE A 215 7.87 -9.23 -12.91
N CYS A 216 7.62 -8.02 -13.43
CA CYS A 216 7.02 -6.91 -12.70
C CYS A 216 5.54 -6.79 -13.09
N VAL A 217 4.63 -7.22 -12.22
CA VAL A 217 3.19 -7.33 -12.51
C VAL A 217 2.39 -6.30 -11.76
N GLY A 218 1.67 -5.44 -12.46
CA GLY A 218 0.80 -4.43 -11.84
C GLY A 218 1.52 -3.46 -10.90
N GLN A 219 2.76 -3.07 -11.22
CA GLN A 219 3.60 -2.19 -10.42
C GLN A 219 3.93 -0.87 -11.13
N ASN A 220 4.18 0.18 -10.32
CA ASN A 220 4.82 1.41 -10.79
C ASN A 220 5.91 1.85 -9.80
N PRO A 221 7.07 1.18 -9.80
CA PRO A 221 8.14 1.52 -8.86
C PRO A 221 8.62 2.96 -9.01
N GLY A 222 8.62 3.53 -10.21
CA GLY A 222 9.01 4.94 -10.43
C GLY A 222 8.20 5.95 -9.62
N THR A 223 6.96 5.61 -9.27
CA THR A 223 6.09 6.44 -8.43
C THR A 223 5.99 5.92 -6.99
N ASN A 224 6.00 4.59 -6.79
CA ASN A 224 5.70 3.99 -5.49
C ASN A 224 6.94 3.58 -4.69
N HIS A 225 7.97 3.08 -5.36
CA HIS A 225 9.19 2.51 -4.74
C HIS A 225 10.43 2.92 -5.55
N PRO A 226 10.77 4.22 -5.67
CA PRO A 226 11.80 4.64 -6.61
C PRO A 226 13.18 4.04 -6.38
N ARG A 227 13.54 3.59 -5.16
CA ARG A 227 14.80 2.86 -4.92
C ARG A 227 14.86 1.53 -5.67
N MET A 228 13.73 0.84 -5.83
CA MET A 228 13.63 -0.39 -6.63
C MET A 228 14.11 -0.19 -8.09
N LEU A 229 13.99 1.02 -8.65
CA LEU A 229 14.51 1.30 -10.00
C LEU A 229 16.01 1.10 -10.09
N GLY A 230 16.76 1.40 -9.04
CA GLY A 230 18.21 1.12 -8.96
C GLY A 230 18.50 -0.37 -9.06
N ASP A 231 17.73 -1.21 -8.33
CA ASP A 231 17.90 -2.65 -8.34
C ASP A 231 17.52 -3.26 -9.70
N LEU A 232 16.38 -2.86 -10.27
CA LEU A 232 15.96 -3.29 -11.62
C LEU A 232 16.96 -2.87 -12.70
N ARG A 233 17.50 -1.65 -12.59
CA ARG A 233 18.52 -1.18 -13.50
C ARG A 233 19.80 -2.02 -13.42
N ARG A 234 20.32 -2.26 -12.21
CA ARG A 234 21.50 -3.12 -12.01
C ARG A 234 21.27 -4.53 -12.56
N ALA A 235 20.08 -5.08 -12.34
CA ALA A 235 19.71 -6.38 -12.93
C ALA A 235 19.72 -6.32 -14.47
N ALA A 236 19.09 -5.32 -15.09
CA ALA A 236 19.05 -5.16 -16.54
C ALA A 236 20.45 -4.94 -17.14
N GLU A 237 21.34 -4.17 -16.49
CA GLU A 237 22.72 -3.95 -16.90
C GLU A 237 23.57 -5.23 -16.86
N ARG A 238 23.27 -6.18 -15.97
CA ARG A 238 23.89 -7.53 -15.96
C ARG A 238 23.33 -8.47 -17.05
N GLY A 239 22.30 -8.04 -17.78
CA GLY A 239 21.65 -8.84 -18.81
C GLY A 239 20.39 -9.58 -18.34
N ALA A 240 19.94 -9.35 -17.10
CA ALA A 240 18.67 -9.89 -16.65
C ALA A 240 17.51 -9.34 -17.49
N ARG A 241 16.52 -10.19 -17.79
CA ARG A 241 15.31 -9.79 -18.53
C ARG A 241 14.28 -9.25 -17.57
N VAL A 242 13.87 -8.00 -17.74
CA VAL A 242 12.77 -7.41 -16.98
C VAL A 242 11.50 -7.42 -17.84
N VAL A 243 10.55 -8.28 -17.49
CA VAL A 243 9.25 -8.41 -18.16
C VAL A 243 8.22 -7.64 -17.35
N VAL A 244 7.59 -6.67 -17.97
CA VAL A 244 6.59 -5.81 -17.34
C VAL A 244 5.21 -6.16 -17.86
N LEU A 245 4.27 -6.46 -16.95
CA LEU A 245 2.84 -6.55 -17.22
C LEU A 245 2.14 -5.39 -16.52
N ASN A 246 1.74 -4.37 -17.27
CA ASN A 246 1.05 -3.20 -16.73
C ASN A 246 0.17 -2.58 -17.83
N PRO A 247 -1.14 -2.37 -17.59
CA PRO A 247 -2.02 -1.77 -18.59
C PRO A 247 -1.62 -0.34 -18.98
N VAL A 248 -0.87 0.35 -18.13
CA VAL A 248 -0.42 1.73 -18.35
C VAL A 248 1.08 1.77 -18.57
N ARG A 249 1.53 2.49 -19.59
CA ARG A 249 2.97 2.68 -19.84
C ARG A 249 3.59 3.63 -18.81
N GLU A 250 4.20 3.06 -17.79
CA GLU A 250 4.81 3.77 -16.67
C GLU A 250 6.28 4.09 -16.94
N ARG A 251 6.62 5.37 -16.89
CA ARG A 251 7.94 5.88 -17.28
C ARG A 251 9.11 5.23 -16.53
N GLY A 252 8.92 4.91 -15.25
CA GLY A 252 9.96 4.27 -14.43
C GLY A 252 10.29 2.84 -14.85
N LEU A 253 9.34 2.13 -15.47
CA LEU A 253 9.56 0.78 -16.00
C LEU A 253 10.10 0.79 -17.44
N GLU A 254 9.96 1.91 -18.15
CA GLU A 254 10.56 2.05 -19.47
C GLU A 254 12.04 2.44 -19.38
N ARG A 255 12.34 3.55 -18.67
CA ARG A 255 13.70 4.11 -18.59
C ARG A 255 13.94 4.80 -17.24
N PHE A 256 15.15 4.65 -16.74
CA PHE A 256 15.61 5.31 -15.52
C PHE A 256 16.95 6.04 -15.72
N ALA A 257 17.01 7.30 -15.30
CA ALA A 257 18.23 8.09 -15.17
C ALA A 257 18.56 8.17 -13.67
N ASP A 258 19.66 7.56 -13.27
CA ASP A 258 20.02 7.49 -11.86
C ASP A 258 20.55 8.84 -11.37
N PRO A 259 19.87 9.52 -10.44
CA PRO A 259 20.31 10.81 -9.92
C PRO A 259 21.64 10.74 -9.14
N GLN A 260 22.05 9.54 -8.71
CA GLN A 260 23.32 9.33 -7.99
C GLN A 260 24.49 9.03 -8.92
N ASN A 261 24.24 8.74 -10.20
CA ASN A 261 25.28 8.54 -11.20
C ASN A 261 25.67 9.86 -11.87
N THR A 262 26.73 10.51 -11.36
CA THR A 262 27.20 11.82 -11.82
C THR A 262 27.51 11.85 -13.31
N VAL A 263 28.10 10.78 -13.88
CA VAL A 263 28.45 10.72 -15.30
C VAL A 263 27.21 10.70 -16.18
N GLU A 264 26.21 9.91 -15.83
CA GLU A 264 24.93 9.86 -16.55
C GLU A 264 24.19 11.19 -16.45
N MET A 265 24.19 11.79 -15.27
CA MET A 265 23.55 13.09 -15.04
C MET A 265 24.16 14.17 -15.93
N LEU A 266 25.47 14.24 -16.01
CA LEU A 266 26.17 15.21 -16.88
C LEU A 266 25.89 14.96 -18.37
N ARG A 267 25.74 13.71 -18.79
CA ARG A 267 25.45 13.34 -20.19
C ARG A 267 23.95 13.40 -20.52
N GLY A 268 23.07 13.61 -19.56
CA GLY A 268 21.61 13.49 -19.74
C GLY A 268 21.17 12.09 -20.16
N ALA A 269 21.94 11.05 -19.79
CA ALA A 269 21.71 9.69 -20.19
C ALA A 269 20.65 8.99 -19.28
N SER A 270 20.01 7.97 -19.83
CA SER A 270 19.10 7.08 -19.07
C SER A 270 19.22 5.65 -19.61
N ARG A 271 18.94 4.67 -18.77
CA ARG A 271 19.00 3.26 -19.13
C ARG A 271 17.60 2.68 -19.31
N PRO A 272 17.39 1.78 -20.28
CA PRO A 272 16.15 1.02 -20.36
C PRO A 272 16.06 0.07 -19.16
N ILE A 273 14.85 -0.16 -18.66
CA ILE A 273 14.54 -1.12 -17.59
C ILE A 273 13.88 -2.37 -18.20
N ALA A 274 12.68 -2.21 -18.79
CA ALA A 274 11.97 -3.33 -19.38
C ALA A 274 12.67 -3.86 -20.64
N SER A 275 12.85 -5.17 -20.72
CA SER A 275 13.18 -5.88 -21.96
C SER A 275 11.91 -6.20 -22.75
N HIS A 276 10.80 -6.44 -22.05
CA HIS A 276 9.46 -6.66 -22.62
C HIS A 276 8.45 -5.83 -21.82
N TYR A 277 7.60 -5.11 -22.50
CA TYR A 277 6.53 -4.33 -21.89
C TYR A 277 5.19 -4.72 -22.49
N LEU A 278 4.36 -5.42 -21.72
CA LEU A 278 3.06 -5.93 -22.11
C LEU A 278 1.95 -5.14 -21.42
N GLN A 279 0.90 -4.81 -22.15
CA GLN A 279 -0.22 -4.03 -21.65
C GLN A 279 -1.50 -4.89 -21.62
N PRO A 280 -1.68 -5.74 -20.58
CA PRO A 280 -2.88 -6.55 -20.47
C PRO A 280 -4.11 -5.65 -20.25
N ARG A 281 -5.28 -6.14 -20.61
CA ARG A 281 -6.57 -5.57 -20.20
C ARG A 281 -6.68 -5.60 -18.67
N LEU A 282 -7.45 -4.67 -18.11
CA LEU A 282 -7.67 -4.62 -16.65
C LEU A 282 -8.30 -5.93 -16.15
N GLY A 283 -7.63 -6.60 -15.22
CA GLY A 283 -8.02 -7.92 -14.70
C GLY A 283 -7.62 -9.11 -15.57
N GLY A 284 -6.87 -8.90 -16.66
CA GLY A 284 -6.41 -9.93 -17.59
C GLY A 284 -5.14 -10.67 -17.17
N ASP A 285 -4.54 -10.31 -16.04
CA ASP A 285 -3.27 -10.89 -15.56
C ASP A 285 -3.33 -12.40 -15.36
N MET A 286 -4.43 -12.92 -14.78
CA MET A 286 -4.61 -14.35 -14.58
C MET A 286 -4.60 -15.11 -15.90
N ALA A 287 -5.29 -14.60 -16.94
CA ALA A 287 -5.32 -15.20 -18.25
C ALA A 287 -3.94 -15.15 -18.94
N ALA A 288 -3.18 -14.06 -18.75
CA ALA A 288 -1.82 -13.94 -19.27
C ALA A 288 -0.89 -15.01 -18.68
N PHE A 289 -0.91 -15.23 -17.37
CA PHE A 289 -0.12 -16.30 -16.71
C PHE A 289 -0.63 -17.71 -17.04
N ARG A 290 -1.94 -17.91 -17.19
CA ARG A 290 -2.53 -19.16 -17.68
C ARG A 290 -2.04 -19.48 -19.10
N GLY A 291 -2.00 -18.50 -19.99
CA GLY A 291 -1.45 -18.64 -21.33
C GLY A 291 0.05 -18.94 -21.32
N MET A 292 0.79 -18.26 -20.44
CA MET A 292 2.23 -18.52 -20.23
C MET A 292 2.47 -19.96 -19.76
N ALA A 293 1.69 -20.47 -18.81
CA ALA A 293 1.76 -21.86 -18.37
C ALA A 293 1.47 -22.84 -19.51
N LYS A 294 0.42 -22.54 -20.32
CA LYS A 294 0.07 -23.37 -21.49
C LYS A 294 1.19 -23.41 -22.53
N ALA A 295 1.86 -22.29 -22.78
CA ALA A 295 3.01 -22.24 -23.69
C ALA A 295 4.21 -23.01 -23.11
N ILE A 296 4.51 -22.88 -21.81
CA ILE A 296 5.58 -23.63 -21.13
C ILE A 296 5.35 -25.14 -21.25
N PHE A 297 4.13 -25.61 -20.98
CA PHE A 297 3.81 -27.03 -21.10
C PHE A 297 3.94 -27.53 -22.53
N ALA A 298 3.49 -26.77 -23.52
CA ALA A 298 3.62 -27.15 -24.92
C ALA A 298 5.09 -27.31 -25.35
N VAL A 299 5.97 -26.44 -24.89
CA VAL A 299 7.42 -26.53 -25.18
C VAL A 299 8.06 -27.71 -24.43
N ASP A 300 7.69 -27.99 -23.17
CA ASP A 300 8.18 -29.15 -22.40
C ASP A 300 7.73 -30.45 -23.03
N ASP A 301 6.46 -30.59 -23.43
CA ASP A 301 5.92 -31.76 -24.09
C ASP A 301 6.62 -32.04 -25.43
N ALA A 302 6.86 -30.98 -26.22
CA ALA A 302 7.59 -31.10 -27.48
C ALA A 302 9.05 -31.54 -27.24
N ALA A 303 9.71 -31.05 -26.18
CA ALA A 303 11.05 -31.50 -25.81
C ALA A 303 11.07 -32.99 -25.43
N LEU A 304 10.12 -33.42 -24.59
CA LEU A 304 9.97 -34.81 -24.17
C LEU A 304 9.67 -35.75 -25.37
N ALA A 305 8.77 -35.34 -26.26
CA ALA A 305 8.45 -36.08 -27.48
C ALA A 305 9.67 -36.24 -28.41
N ALA A 306 10.57 -35.26 -28.40
CA ALA A 306 11.85 -35.30 -29.12
C ALA A 306 12.96 -36.05 -28.38
N GLY A 307 12.66 -36.71 -27.26
CA GLY A 307 13.63 -37.46 -26.43
C GLY A 307 14.60 -36.56 -25.64
N LYS A 308 14.29 -35.28 -25.51
CA LYS A 308 15.09 -34.34 -24.70
C LYS A 308 14.63 -34.33 -23.22
N PRO A 309 15.50 -33.94 -22.30
CA PRO A 309 15.11 -33.75 -20.90
C PRO A 309 13.96 -32.76 -20.76
N SER A 310 13.13 -32.94 -19.72
CA SER A 310 12.11 -31.94 -19.32
C SER A 310 12.76 -30.61 -19.00
N LEU A 311 12.10 -29.52 -19.40
CA LEU A 311 12.49 -28.18 -19.07
C LEU A 311 12.01 -27.75 -17.67
N LEU A 312 11.12 -28.56 -17.06
CA LEU A 312 10.58 -28.34 -15.71
C LEU A 312 11.50 -28.98 -14.66
N ASP A 313 11.51 -28.42 -13.45
CA ASP A 313 12.24 -28.98 -12.30
C ASP A 313 11.47 -30.17 -11.71
N ARG A 314 11.54 -31.34 -12.39
CA ARG A 314 10.84 -32.58 -11.98
C ARG A 314 11.18 -33.03 -10.57
N PRO A 315 12.45 -32.95 -10.09
CA PRO A 315 12.78 -33.26 -8.69
C PRO A 315 12.07 -32.33 -7.68
N PHE A 316 12.04 -31.04 -7.95
CA PHE A 316 11.33 -30.08 -7.09
C PHE A 316 9.82 -30.35 -7.09
N LEU A 317 9.24 -30.55 -8.27
CA LEU A 317 7.81 -30.83 -8.42
C LEU A 317 7.39 -32.07 -7.65
N ALA A 318 8.14 -33.15 -7.78
CA ALA A 318 7.84 -34.41 -7.09
C ALA A 318 7.97 -34.32 -5.57
N LYS A 319 9.02 -33.61 -5.07
CA LYS A 319 9.35 -33.59 -3.64
C LYS A 319 8.56 -32.47 -2.89
N HIS A 320 8.43 -31.31 -3.50
CA HIS A 320 8.06 -30.10 -2.79
C HIS A 320 6.68 -29.55 -3.18
N THR A 321 5.98 -30.16 -4.15
CA THR A 321 4.68 -29.63 -4.60
C THR A 321 3.56 -30.65 -4.51
N ALA A 322 2.32 -30.16 -4.50
CA ALA A 322 1.08 -30.92 -4.58
C ALA A 322 0.11 -30.22 -5.55
N GLY A 323 -0.79 -30.98 -6.21
CA GLY A 323 -1.86 -30.44 -7.05
C GLY A 323 -1.47 -30.13 -8.50
N LEU A 324 -0.26 -30.46 -8.96
CA LEU A 324 0.22 -30.16 -10.32
C LEU A 324 -0.71 -30.73 -11.41
N ASP A 325 -1.14 -31.99 -11.27
CA ASP A 325 -1.94 -32.66 -12.32
C ASP A 325 -3.32 -32.00 -12.50
N ALA A 326 -3.97 -31.59 -11.40
CA ALA A 326 -5.25 -30.88 -11.45
C ALA A 326 -5.10 -29.52 -12.13
N TRP A 327 -4.07 -28.75 -11.73
CA TRP A 327 -3.80 -27.47 -12.37
C TRP A 327 -3.40 -27.61 -13.84
N ARG A 328 -2.57 -28.63 -14.17
CA ARG A 328 -2.22 -28.92 -15.55
C ARG A 328 -3.48 -29.20 -16.40
N ALA A 329 -4.40 -30.01 -15.89
CA ALA A 329 -5.66 -30.29 -16.58
C ALA A 329 -6.50 -29.00 -16.79
N ALA A 330 -6.53 -28.11 -15.79
CA ALA A 330 -7.20 -26.81 -15.93
C ALA A 330 -6.54 -25.91 -17.01
N VAL A 331 -5.19 -25.92 -17.08
CA VAL A 331 -4.44 -25.19 -18.12
C VAL A 331 -4.75 -25.76 -19.51
N ASP A 332 -4.76 -27.08 -19.64
CA ASP A 332 -5.02 -27.77 -20.91
C ASP A 332 -6.45 -27.53 -21.40
N ALA A 333 -7.42 -27.53 -20.49
CA ALA A 333 -8.83 -27.24 -20.77
C ALA A 333 -9.10 -25.78 -21.17
N THR A 334 -8.24 -24.84 -20.79
CA THR A 334 -8.41 -23.41 -21.11
C THR A 334 -8.04 -23.16 -22.58
N GLY A 335 -9.01 -22.73 -23.40
CA GLY A 335 -8.77 -22.39 -24.81
C GLY A 335 -7.95 -21.11 -25.01
N TRP A 336 -7.14 -21.05 -26.06
CA TRP A 336 -6.37 -19.87 -26.39
C TRP A 336 -7.27 -18.63 -26.63
N ASP A 337 -8.44 -18.81 -27.25
CA ASP A 337 -9.37 -17.68 -27.53
C ASP A 337 -9.78 -16.98 -26.22
N ALA A 338 -10.11 -17.74 -25.18
CA ALA A 338 -10.44 -17.20 -23.86
C ALA A 338 -9.23 -16.48 -23.22
N ILE A 339 -8.05 -17.05 -23.36
CA ILE A 339 -6.79 -16.45 -22.84
C ILE A 339 -6.51 -15.11 -23.52
N LEU A 340 -6.58 -15.06 -24.85
CA LEU A 340 -6.27 -13.87 -25.65
C LEU A 340 -7.32 -12.78 -25.42
N ASP A 341 -8.59 -13.15 -25.38
CA ASP A 341 -9.67 -12.18 -25.15
C ASP A 341 -9.63 -11.59 -23.74
N GLN A 342 -9.42 -12.39 -22.70
CA GLN A 342 -9.34 -11.87 -21.32
C GLN A 342 -8.06 -11.07 -21.08
N SER A 343 -6.91 -11.58 -21.52
CA SER A 343 -5.64 -10.90 -21.32
C SER A 343 -5.50 -9.64 -22.18
N GLY A 344 -6.10 -9.64 -23.38
CA GLY A 344 -5.90 -8.61 -24.40
C GLY A 344 -4.51 -8.62 -25.03
N LEU A 345 -3.70 -9.65 -24.72
CA LEU A 345 -2.36 -9.86 -25.30
C LEU A 345 -2.46 -10.78 -26.52
N THR A 346 -1.52 -10.62 -27.42
CA THR A 346 -1.34 -11.57 -28.52
C THR A 346 -0.69 -12.85 -28.05
N ARG A 347 -0.91 -13.95 -28.77
CA ARG A 347 -0.28 -15.22 -28.48
C ARG A 347 1.26 -15.11 -28.50
N ALA A 348 1.83 -14.38 -29.45
CA ALA A 348 3.26 -14.16 -29.55
C ALA A 348 3.84 -13.42 -28.32
N GLU A 349 3.12 -12.45 -27.75
CA GLU A 349 3.55 -11.77 -26.52
C GLU A 349 3.55 -12.72 -25.34
N ILE A 350 2.55 -13.61 -25.21
CA ILE A 350 2.47 -14.59 -24.14
C ILE A 350 3.57 -15.68 -24.29
N GLU A 351 3.80 -16.14 -25.52
CA GLU A 351 4.88 -17.08 -25.83
C GLU A 351 6.27 -16.48 -25.54
N ALA A 352 6.49 -15.19 -25.83
CA ALA A 352 7.72 -14.49 -25.46
C ALA A 352 7.93 -14.41 -23.93
N MET A 353 6.87 -14.27 -23.13
CA MET A 353 6.98 -14.40 -21.66
C MET A 353 7.48 -15.79 -21.25
N ALA A 354 6.92 -16.84 -21.86
CA ALA A 354 7.31 -18.21 -21.61
C ALA A 354 8.77 -18.50 -22.04
N GLU A 355 9.21 -17.93 -23.16
CA GLU A 355 10.61 -18.04 -23.61
C GLU A 355 11.58 -17.38 -22.63
N VAL A 356 11.28 -16.16 -22.14
CA VAL A 356 12.09 -15.51 -21.12
C VAL A 356 12.19 -16.35 -19.85
N TYR A 357 11.07 -16.90 -19.40
CA TYR A 357 11.01 -17.75 -18.22
C TYR A 357 11.82 -19.04 -18.38
N LEU A 358 11.66 -19.73 -19.51
CA LEU A 358 12.38 -20.98 -19.79
C LEU A 358 13.89 -20.75 -20.00
N GLY A 359 14.28 -19.58 -20.53
CA GLY A 359 15.66 -19.20 -20.75
C GLY A 359 16.40 -18.70 -19.51
N ALA A 360 15.70 -18.50 -18.38
CA ALA A 360 16.27 -17.98 -17.14
C ALA A 360 16.40 -19.10 -16.09
N ASP A 361 17.54 -19.18 -15.41
CA ASP A 361 17.72 -20.14 -14.31
C ASP A 361 17.15 -19.63 -12.98
N ARG A 362 17.10 -18.30 -12.80
CA ARG A 362 16.65 -17.65 -11.56
C ARG A 362 15.63 -16.58 -11.91
N VAL A 363 14.40 -16.80 -11.48
CA VAL A 363 13.29 -15.90 -11.79
C VAL A 363 12.66 -15.36 -10.50
N ILE A 364 12.46 -14.05 -10.47
CA ILE A 364 11.64 -13.37 -9.45
C ILE A 364 10.34 -12.91 -10.09
N ALA A 365 9.20 -13.23 -9.47
CA ALA A 365 7.92 -12.61 -9.76
C ALA A 365 7.60 -11.59 -8.66
N THR A 366 7.41 -10.33 -9.06
CA THR A 366 7.11 -9.23 -8.14
C THR A 366 5.84 -8.52 -8.57
N TRP A 367 4.99 -8.15 -7.62
CA TRP A 367 3.72 -7.48 -7.90
C TRP A 367 3.33 -6.46 -6.83
N ALA A 368 2.39 -5.57 -7.18
CA ALA A 368 1.81 -4.61 -6.27
C ALA A 368 0.28 -4.52 -6.44
N MET A 369 -0.32 -3.40 -6.07
CA MET A 369 -1.78 -3.23 -6.00
C MET A 369 -2.50 -3.32 -7.35
N GLY A 370 -1.79 -3.24 -8.48
CA GLY A 370 -2.37 -3.53 -9.80
C GLY A 370 -2.90 -4.95 -9.94
N VAL A 371 -2.41 -5.90 -9.10
CA VAL A 371 -2.89 -7.28 -9.05
C VAL A 371 -3.87 -7.51 -7.88
N THR A 372 -3.65 -6.83 -6.74
CA THR A 372 -4.38 -7.16 -5.51
C THR A 372 -5.77 -6.53 -5.40
N GLN A 373 -6.07 -5.49 -6.16
CA GLN A 373 -7.33 -4.73 -6.07
C GLN A 373 -8.32 -5.06 -7.20
N HIS A 374 -8.48 -6.35 -7.47
CA HIS A 374 -9.44 -6.95 -8.41
C HIS A 374 -10.27 -8.03 -7.73
N ARG A 375 -11.41 -8.38 -8.31
CA ARG A 375 -12.29 -9.43 -7.77
C ARG A 375 -11.60 -10.79 -7.64
N HIS A 376 -10.78 -11.17 -8.62
CA HIS A 376 -10.10 -12.48 -8.70
C HIS A 376 -8.62 -12.40 -8.29
N SER A 377 -8.25 -11.42 -7.48
CA SER A 377 -6.86 -11.14 -7.09
C SER A 377 -6.15 -12.32 -6.42
N VAL A 378 -6.85 -13.06 -5.53
CA VAL A 378 -6.28 -14.24 -4.84
C VAL A 378 -5.94 -15.33 -5.86
N ALA A 379 -6.86 -15.66 -6.76
CA ALA A 379 -6.64 -16.64 -7.83
C ALA A 379 -5.53 -16.20 -8.79
N THR A 380 -5.46 -14.91 -9.14
CA THR A 380 -4.40 -14.36 -9.98
C THR A 380 -3.02 -14.54 -9.34
N ILE A 381 -2.87 -14.27 -8.05
CA ILE A 381 -1.59 -14.42 -7.34
C ILE A 381 -1.21 -15.89 -7.22
N ARG A 382 -2.17 -16.79 -6.98
CA ARG A 382 -1.93 -18.24 -7.01
C ARG A 382 -1.48 -18.72 -8.40
N GLU A 383 -2.06 -18.19 -9.48
CA GLU A 383 -1.64 -18.52 -10.85
C GLU A 383 -0.20 -18.06 -11.12
N ILE A 384 0.20 -16.87 -10.62
CA ILE A 384 1.60 -16.43 -10.66
C ILE A 384 2.51 -17.40 -9.90
N ALA A 385 2.11 -17.81 -8.69
CA ALA A 385 2.87 -18.76 -7.88
C ALA A 385 2.99 -20.13 -8.55
N ASN A 386 1.91 -20.64 -9.16
CA ASN A 386 1.88 -21.88 -9.91
C ASN A 386 2.95 -21.90 -11.00
N VAL A 387 3.03 -20.84 -11.80
CA VAL A 387 4.06 -20.75 -12.85
C VAL A 387 5.47 -20.78 -12.23
N MET A 388 5.68 -20.08 -11.11
CA MET A 388 6.99 -20.04 -10.45
C MET A 388 7.41 -21.43 -9.91
N PHE A 389 6.47 -22.27 -9.50
CA PHE A 389 6.76 -23.61 -9.02
C PHE A 389 7.25 -24.56 -10.12
N LEU A 390 6.86 -24.38 -11.38
CA LEU A 390 7.23 -25.29 -12.48
C LEU A 390 8.73 -25.54 -12.60
N ARG A 391 9.56 -24.55 -12.30
CA ARG A 391 11.02 -24.65 -12.33
C ARG A 391 11.67 -24.41 -10.95
N GLY A 392 10.90 -24.60 -9.87
CA GLY A 392 11.40 -24.49 -8.50
C GLY A 392 11.94 -23.11 -8.17
N HIS A 393 11.34 -22.03 -8.73
CA HIS A 393 11.74 -20.65 -8.49
C HIS A 393 11.27 -20.14 -7.11
N ILE A 394 11.62 -20.90 -6.08
CA ILE A 394 11.36 -20.58 -4.68
C ILE A 394 12.41 -21.25 -3.81
N GLY A 395 12.85 -20.58 -2.75
CA GLY A 395 13.79 -21.14 -1.79
C GLY A 395 15.18 -21.41 -2.38
N ARG A 396 15.63 -20.57 -3.29
CA ARG A 396 17.00 -20.54 -3.81
C ARG A 396 17.41 -19.10 -4.15
N PRO A 397 18.72 -18.77 -4.05
CA PRO A 397 19.20 -17.41 -4.32
C PRO A 397 18.84 -16.92 -5.72
N GLY A 398 18.33 -15.71 -5.80
CA GLY A 398 17.95 -15.04 -7.06
C GLY A 398 16.59 -15.45 -7.61
N ALA A 399 15.79 -16.23 -6.87
CA ALA A 399 14.48 -16.69 -7.33
C ALA A 399 13.45 -16.68 -6.21
N GLY A 400 12.22 -16.25 -6.50
CA GLY A 400 11.12 -16.27 -5.55
C GLY A 400 9.96 -15.34 -5.88
N LEU A 401 9.09 -15.19 -4.90
CA LEU A 401 7.87 -14.42 -4.92
C LEU A 401 8.06 -13.14 -4.09
N CYS A 402 7.71 -11.97 -4.63
CA CYS A 402 7.92 -10.68 -3.99
C CYS A 402 6.67 -9.77 -4.08
N PRO A 403 5.72 -9.89 -3.16
CA PRO A 403 4.68 -8.88 -2.98
C PRO A 403 5.32 -7.60 -2.41
N VAL A 404 5.33 -6.51 -3.18
CA VAL A 404 5.95 -5.25 -2.77
C VAL A 404 4.95 -4.42 -1.97
N ARG A 405 5.17 -4.39 -0.65
CA ARG A 405 4.29 -3.68 0.29
C ARG A 405 4.38 -2.16 0.12
N GLY A 406 3.24 -1.49 0.29
CA GLY A 406 3.15 -0.03 0.12
C GLY A 406 3.77 0.74 1.28
N HIS A 407 3.15 0.70 2.45
CA HIS A 407 3.58 1.45 3.64
C HIS A 407 4.82 0.86 4.30
N SER A 408 5.60 1.72 4.95
CA SER A 408 6.91 1.37 5.56
C SER A 408 6.85 0.27 6.63
N ASN A 409 5.69 0.01 7.25
CA ASN A 409 5.54 -1.05 8.25
C ASN A 409 4.25 -1.87 8.14
N VAL A 410 3.54 -1.83 7.01
CA VAL A 410 2.28 -2.58 6.87
C VAL A 410 2.45 -4.10 7.05
N GLN A 411 3.63 -4.63 6.81
CA GLN A 411 3.94 -6.03 7.06
C GLN A 411 4.21 -6.26 8.55
N GLY A 412 4.97 -5.37 9.20
CA GLY A 412 5.26 -5.44 10.62
C GLY A 412 4.02 -5.30 11.51
N ASP A 413 3.09 -4.42 11.16
CA ASP A 413 1.80 -4.30 11.88
C ASP A 413 1.10 -5.67 11.97
N ARG A 414 0.99 -6.38 10.83
CA ARG A 414 0.41 -7.73 10.77
C ARG A 414 1.25 -8.76 11.54
N THR A 415 2.56 -8.67 11.45
CA THR A 415 3.49 -9.57 12.15
C THR A 415 3.33 -9.48 13.66
N VAL A 416 3.11 -8.28 14.21
CA VAL A 416 2.96 -8.07 15.65
C VAL A 416 1.51 -8.09 16.13
N GLY A 417 0.57 -8.51 15.29
CA GLY A 417 -0.77 -8.90 15.72
C GLY A 417 -1.93 -7.99 15.33
N ILE A 418 -1.74 -6.96 14.49
CA ILE A 418 -2.86 -6.23 13.87
C ILE A 418 -3.52 -7.16 12.85
N ASN A 419 -4.55 -7.87 13.29
CA ASN A 419 -5.27 -8.84 12.47
C ASN A 419 -6.66 -9.08 13.06
N GLU A 420 -7.69 -8.90 12.25
CA GLU A 420 -9.10 -9.14 12.60
C GLU A 420 -9.44 -10.64 12.69
N LYS A 421 -8.59 -11.49 12.14
CA LYS A 421 -8.68 -12.97 12.18
C LYS A 421 -7.41 -13.54 12.82
N PRO A 422 -7.13 -13.23 14.10
CA PRO A 422 -5.87 -13.62 14.72
C PRO A 422 -5.71 -15.14 14.80
N PRO A 423 -4.48 -15.66 14.63
CA PRO A 423 -4.19 -17.08 14.89
C PRO A 423 -4.46 -17.41 16.36
N ALA A 424 -5.01 -18.59 16.64
CA ALA A 424 -5.25 -19.05 18.02
C ALA A 424 -3.98 -19.00 18.88
N ALA A 425 -2.83 -19.38 18.32
CA ALA A 425 -1.55 -19.36 19.01
C ALA A 425 -1.14 -17.98 19.53
N LEU A 426 -1.47 -16.90 18.81
CA LEU A 426 -1.26 -15.53 19.28
C LEU A 426 -2.14 -15.23 20.48
N LEU A 427 -3.43 -15.55 20.41
CA LEU A 427 -4.37 -15.30 21.50
C LEU A 427 -3.97 -16.09 22.75
N ASP A 428 -3.58 -17.37 22.60
CA ASP A 428 -3.11 -18.22 23.69
C ASP A 428 -1.81 -17.67 24.32
N ALA A 429 -0.92 -17.08 23.53
CA ALA A 429 0.30 -16.45 24.02
C ALA A 429 -0.01 -15.17 24.85
N LEU A 430 -0.94 -14.35 24.37
CA LEU A 430 -1.38 -13.14 25.08
C LEU A 430 -2.13 -13.49 26.37
N GLU A 431 -2.98 -14.49 26.37
CA GLU A 431 -3.67 -14.97 27.59
C GLU A 431 -2.67 -15.43 28.66
N ARG A 432 -1.65 -16.20 28.26
CA ARG A 432 -0.62 -16.68 29.20
C ARG A 432 0.22 -15.54 29.79
N GLU A 433 0.59 -14.56 28.95
CA GLU A 433 1.45 -13.44 29.36
C GLU A 433 0.70 -12.43 30.24
N PHE A 434 -0.56 -12.12 29.93
CA PHE A 434 -1.31 -11.02 30.56
C PHE A 434 -2.48 -11.47 31.42
N HIS A 435 -2.72 -12.78 31.55
CA HIS A 435 -3.73 -13.37 32.44
C HIS A 435 -5.16 -12.81 32.21
N PHE A 436 -5.61 -12.81 30.98
CA PHE A 436 -6.97 -12.41 30.61
C PHE A 436 -7.58 -13.42 29.63
N GLU A 437 -8.86 -13.34 29.37
CA GLU A 437 -9.55 -14.11 28.33
C GLU A 437 -9.59 -13.29 27.03
N ALA A 438 -8.86 -13.73 26.00
CA ALA A 438 -8.77 -13.04 24.73
C ALA A 438 -10.02 -13.31 23.87
N PRO A 439 -10.53 -12.30 23.14
CA PRO A 439 -11.69 -12.50 22.25
C PRO A 439 -11.33 -13.47 21.11
N ARG A 440 -12.13 -14.57 20.99
CA ARG A 440 -11.89 -15.63 19.98
C ARG A 440 -12.65 -15.41 18.69
N ARG A 441 -13.68 -14.55 18.72
CA ARG A 441 -14.46 -14.22 17.54
C ARG A 441 -13.65 -13.36 16.57
N HIS A 442 -13.79 -13.61 15.26
CA HIS A 442 -13.22 -12.74 14.25
C HIS A 442 -13.83 -11.33 14.36
N GLY A 443 -12.99 -10.34 14.17
CA GLY A 443 -13.36 -8.93 14.14
C GLY A 443 -13.68 -8.41 12.75
N HIS A 444 -13.82 -7.10 12.64
CA HIS A 444 -14.11 -6.41 11.39
C HIS A 444 -12.84 -6.07 10.61
N ASN A 445 -12.88 -6.34 9.30
CA ASN A 445 -11.99 -5.72 8.32
C ASN A 445 -12.53 -4.33 7.93
N VAL A 446 -11.87 -3.63 7.00
CA VAL A 446 -12.27 -2.26 6.59
C VAL A 446 -13.71 -2.19 6.07
N LEU A 447 -14.16 -3.13 5.23
CA LEU A 447 -15.51 -3.09 4.67
C LEU A 447 -16.57 -3.39 5.73
N ALA A 448 -16.32 -4.38 6.59
CA ALA A 448 -17.20 -4.72 7.70
C ALA A 448 -17.29 -3.56 8.71
N ALA A 449 -16.18 -2.93 9.04
CA ALA A 449 -16.14 -1.76 9.93
C ALA A 449 -16.97 -0.59 9.40
N ILE A 450 -16.87 -0.28 8.10
CA ILE A 450 -17.69 0.76 7.47
C ILE A 450 -19.16 0.39 7.53
N GLY A 451 -19.51 -0.85 7.22
CA GLY A 451 -20.88 -1.36 7.34
C GLY A 451 -21.43 -1.22 8.75
N ALA A 452 -20.66 -1.65 9.75
CA ALA A 452 -21.02 -1.58 11.16
C ALA A 452 -21.19 -0.13 11.68
N MET A 453 -20.38 0.81 11.19
CA MET A 453 -20.59 2.23 11.51
C MET A 453 -21.85 2.79 10.83
N LEU A 454 -22.17 2.37 9.60
CA LEU A 454 -23.37 2.83 8.88
C LEU A 454 -24.68 2.31 9.49
N ASP A 455 -24.71 1.08 9.98
CA ASP A 455 -25.91 0.49 10.62
C ASP A 455 -25.98 0.78 12.12
N GLY A 456 -24.95 1.42 12.71
CA GLY A 456 -24.88 1.82 14.11
C GLY A 456 -24.49 0.69 15.08
N SER A 457 -24.10 -0.48 14.60
CA SER A 457 -23.53 -1.56 15.43
C SER A 457 -22.12 -1.24 15.90
N ALA A 458 -21.32 -0.45 15.15
CA ALA A 458 -20.11 0.20 15.64
C ALA A 458 -20.37 1.67 15.92
N ARG A 459 -19.90 2.16 17.07
CA ARG A 459 -20.17 3.51 17.60
C ARG A 459 -18.93 4.28 17.97
N ALA A 460 -17.77 3.64 18.03
CA ALA A 460 -16.49 4.29 18.26
C ALA A 460 -15.49 3.91 17.17
N PHE A 461 -14.73 4.89 16.70
CA PHE A 461 -13.64 4.73 15.76
C PHE A 461 -12.37 5.35 16.33
N ILE A 462 -11.33 4.53 16.49
CA ILE A 462 -10.01 4.96 16.92
C ILE A 462 -9.06 4.72 15.75
N GLY A 463 -8.44 5.79 15.23
CA GLY A 463 -7.51 5.74 14.10
C GLY A 463 -6.07 6.00 14.53
N LEU A 464 -5.20 4.99 14.42
CA LEU A 464 -3.76 5.12 14.58
C LEU A 464 -3.15 5.50 13.22
N GLY A 465 -3.05 6.81 12.98
CA GLY A 465 -2.57 7.38 11.72
C GLY A 465 -3.57 7.23 10.56
N GLY A 466 -3.10 7.56 9.36
CA GLY A 466 -3.85 7.41 8.11
C GLY A 466 -4.88 8.50 7.84
N ASN A 467 -5.52 8.38 6.68
CA ASN A 467 -6.63 9.23 6.22
C ASN A 467 -7.78 8.31 5.77
N PHE A 468 -8.44 7.66 6.75
CA PHE A 468 -9.44 6.62 6.53
C PHE A 468 -10.57 7.10 5.60
N ALA A 469 -11.09 8.31 5.80
CA ALA A 469 -12.16 8.88 4.99
C ALA A 469 -11.80 9.05 3.49
N ARG A 470 -10.52 9.05 3.15
CA ARG A 470 -10.03 9.20 1.77
C ARG A 470 -9.34 7.94 1.23
N ALA A 471 -8.79 7.10 2.11
CA ALA A 471 -8.12 5.87 1.72
C ALA A 471 -9.11 4.77 1.32
N THR A 472 -10.28 4.76 1.94
CA THR A 472 -11.31 3.72 1.79
C THR A 472 -12.20 3.96 0.57
N PRO A 473 -12.87 2.92 0.05
CA PRO A 473 -13.82 3.06 -1.05
C PRO A 473 -15.05 3.89 -0.63
N ASP A 474 -15.81 4.36 -1.60
CA ASP A 474 -17.08 5.07 -1.40
C ASP A 474 -16.99 6.23 -0.38
N SER A 475 -16.08 7.16 -0.63
CA SER A 475 -15.68 8.22 0.34
C SER A 475 -16.87 8.99 0.93
N ALA A 476 -17.99 9.12 0.20
CA ALA A 476 -19.19 9.80 0.70
C ALA A 476 -19.91 8.95 1.78
N LEU A 477 -20.01 7.63 1.58
CA LEU A 477 -20.57 6.72 2.58
C LEU A 477 -19.69 6.65 3.83
N VAL A 478 -18.37 6.59 3.64
CA VAL A 478 -17.41 6.54 4.76
C VAL A 478 -17.44 7.81 5.60
N ALA A 479 -17.58 8.97 4.97
CA ALA A 479 -17.76 10.23 5.71
C ALA A 479 -19.02 10.20 6.59
N ARG A 480 -20.14 9.63 6.07
CA ARG A 480 -21.37 9.42 6.86
C ARG A 480 -21.16 8.41 7.99
N ALA A 481 -20.45 7.31 7.71
CA ALA A 481 -20.14 6.28 8.69
C ALA A 481 -19.37 6.85 9.89
N LEU A 482 -18.30 7.60 9.65
CA LEU A 482 -17.53 8.27 10.71
C LEU A 482 -18.37 9.29 11.48
N ALA A 483 -19.14 10.12 10.77
CA ALA A 483 -19.98 11.16 11.40
C ALA A 483 -21.12 10.56 12.24
N SER A 484 -21.56 9.32 11.98
CA SER A 484 -22.58 8.63 12.78
C SER A 484 -22.05 8.03 14.09
N CYS A 485 -20.72 7.95 14.26
CA CYS A 485 -20.11 7.45 15.47
C CYS A 485 -20.40 8.33 16.69
N ARG A 486 -20.50 7.73 17.87
CA ARG A 486 -20.51 8.45 19.15
C ARG A 486 -19.12 9.07 19.42
N LEU A 487 -18.06 8.28 19.18
CA LEU A 487 -16.67 8.68 19.43
C LEU A 487 -15.81 8.51 18.17
N THR A 488 -15.02 9.53 17.84
CA THR A 488 -13.94 9.42 16.86
C THR A 488 -12.64 9.95 17.48
N VAL A 489 -11.57 9.14 17.42
CA VAL A 489 -10.24 9.51 17.91
C VAL A 489 -9.24 9.33 16.77
N HIS A 490 -8.45 10.37 16.50
CA HIS A 490 -7.41 10.31 15.47
C HIS A 490 -6.05 10.65 16.05
N ILE A 491 -5.12 9.70 16.02
CA ILE A 491 -3.72 9.91 16.38
C ILE A 491 -2.98 10.23 15.07
N ALA A 492 -2.47 11.45 14.93
CA ALA A 492 -1.97 11.91 13.65
C ALA A 492 -0.85 12.96 13.75
N THR A 493 -0.03 13.05 12.69
CA THR A 493 1.04 14.04 12.59
C THR A 493 0.57 15.35 11.93
N LYS A 494 -0.41 15.30 11.05
CA LYS A 494 -0.92 16.41 10.24
C LYS A 494 -2.44 16.33 10.08
N LEU A 495 -3.06 17.46 9.72
CA LEU A 495 -4.49 17.52 9.44
C LEU A 495 -4.83 16.86 8.11
N ASN A 496 -5.92 16.07 8.07
CA ASN A 496 -6.47 15.46 6.86
C ASN A 496 -8.01 15.36 6.93
N HIS A 497 -8.66 14.85 5.89
CA HIS A 497 -10.12 14.80 5.81
C HIS A 497 -10.79 13.88 6.85
N SER A 498 -10.13 12.84 7.35
CA SER A 498 -10.70 11.99 8.40
C SER A 498 -11.00 12.79 9.67
N HIS A 499 -10.19 13.79 9.95
CA HIS A 499 -10.33 14.65 11.12
C HIS A 499 -11.50 15.65 10.99
N LEU A 500 -12.03 15.83 9.77
CA LEU A 500 -13.08 16.77 9.45
C LEU A 500 -14.47 16.13 9.38
N VAL A 501 -14.57 14.87 9.74
CA VAL A 501 -15.85 14.13 9.90
C VAL A 501 -15.94 13.52 11.30
N PRO A 502 -15.87 14.39 12.36
CA PRO A 502 -15.94 13.91 13.72
C PRO A 502 -17.31 13.30 14.02
N GLY A 503 -17.33 12.32 14.91
CA GLY A 503 -18.53 11.84 15.55
C GLY A 503 -19.11 12.87 16.54
N ALA A 504 -20.07 12.46 17.38
CA ALA A 504 -20.64 13.33 18.40
C ALA A 504 -19.57 13.87 19.39
N VAL A 505 -18.57 13.04 19.69
CA VAL A 505 -17.37 13.39 20.45
C VAL A 505 -16.16 13.07 19.56
N GLY A 506 -15.29 14.05 19.31
CA GLY A 506 -14.16 13.89 18.41
C GLY A 506 -12.84 14.38 19.03
N TYR A 507 -11.77 13.61 18.89
CA TYR A 507 -10.41 13.98 19.34
C TYR A 507 -9.41 13.92 18.20
N LEU A 508 -8.51 14.90 18.18
CA LEU A 508 -7.33 14.95 17.33
C LEU A 508 -6.10 15.00 18.22
N LEU A 509 -5.35 13.89 18.26
CA LEU A 509 -4.22 13.67 19.16
C LEU A 509 -2.91 13.71 18.37
N PRO A 510 -2.07 14.74 18.54
CA PRO A 510 -0.87 14.93 17.75
C PRO A 510 0.25 14.02 18.23
N CYS A 511 0.87 13.27 17.31
CA CYS A 511 2.00 12.40 17.64
C CYS A 511 3.32 12.88 17.02
N LEU A 512 4.43 12.33 17.58
CA LEU A 512 5.75 12.46 16.99
C LEU A 512 5.77 11.84 15.58
N GLY A 513 6.48 12.48 14.67
CA GLY A 513 6.85 11.88 13.39
C GLY A 513 8.06 10.97 13.53
N ARG A 514 8.28 10.11 12.54
CA ARG A 514 9.42 9.17 12.54
C ARG A 514 10.78 9.86 12.51
N THR A 515 10.84 11.07 11.94
CA THR A 515 12.06 11.90 11.92
C THR A 515 12.39 12.54 13.25
N GLU A 516 11.45 12.55 14.24
CA GLU A 516 11.57 13.27 15.49
C GLU A 516 12.09 12.39 16.64
N ILE A 517 12.90 12.99 17.51
CA ILE A 517 13.47 12.30 18.65
C ILE A 517 12.40 12.03 19.70
N ASP A 518 12.23 10.77 20.07
CA ASP A 518 11.51 10.38 21.27
C ASP A 518 12.49 10.19 22.44
N ARG A 519 12.14 10.73 23.62
CA ARG A 519 12.94 10.61 24.82
C ARG A 519 12.10 10.14 25.99
N ASN A 520 12.66 9.19 26.73
CA ASN A 520 12.04 8.73 27.97
C ASN A 520 12.20 9.75 29.13
N SER A 521 11.59 9.45 30.26
CA SER A 521 11.64 10.29 31.48
C SER A 521 13.07 10.59 31.99
N ARG A 522 14.04 9.72 31.65
CA ARG A 522 15.46 9.87 32.00
C ARG A 522 16.27 10.59 30.91
N GLY A 523 15.62 11.08 29.85
CA GLY A 523 16.25 11.78 28.71
C GLY A 523 16.99 10.86 27.72
N LYS A 524 16.93 9.52 27.87
CA LYS A 524 17.47 8.56 26.91
C LYS A 524 16.63 8.56 25.64
N THR A 525 17.28 8.65 24.48
CA THR A 525 16.60 8.51 23.18
C THR A 525 16.08 7.10 23.02
N GLN A 526 14.83 6.97 22.61
CA GLN A 526 14.17 5.72 22.30
C GLN A 526 14.23 5.44 20.80
N ILE A 527 14.20 4.18 20.42
CA ILE A 527 14.03 3.72 19.05
C ILE A 527 12.74 2.93 18.93
N VAL A 528 12.17 2.96 17.78
CA VAL A 528 11.08 2.07 17.35
C VAL A 528 11.58 1.15 16.25
N THR A 529 10.76 0.18 15.82
CA THR A 529 11.15 -0.79 14.81
C THR A 529 10.08 -0.90 13.72
N VAL A 530 10.50 -1.29 12.52
CA VAL A 530 9.64 -1.55 11.36
C VAL A 530 10.09 -2.80 10.62
N GLU A 531 9.20 -3.44 9.87
CA GLU A 531 9.48 -4.60 9.02
C GLU A 531 9.25 -4.23 7.54
N ASP A 532 10.26 -4.41 6.70
CA ASP A 532 10.18 -4.16 5.27
C ASP A 532 9.52 -5.31 4.47
N SER A 533 9.41 -5.15 3.14
CA SER A 533 8.81 -6.16 2.24
C SER A 533 9.58 -7.48 2.15
N MET A 534 10.86 -7.49 2.55
CA MET A 534 11.75 -8.64 2.57
C MET A 534 11.85 -9.29 3.95
N SER A 535 10.97 -8.89 4.89
CA SER A 535 10.96 -9.37 6.29
C SER A 535 12.19 -9.00 7.12
N MET A 536 12.90 -7.93 6.73
CA MET A 536 13.94 -7.33 7.58
C MET A 536 13.31 -6.41 8.62
N VAL A 537 13.69 -6.57 9.88
CA VAL A 537 13.28 -5.73 10.99
C VAL A 537 14.38 -4.72 11.30
N HIS A 538 14.08 -3.45 11.10
CA HIS A 538 15.03 -2.34 11.25
C HIS A 538 14.74 -1.53 12.51
N GLY A 539 15.80 -1.04 13.16
CA GLY A 539 15.70 0.00 14.20
C GLY A 539 15.54 1.38 13.55
N SER A 540 14.72 2.23 14.14
CA SER A 540 14.39 3.57 13.64
C SER A 540 14.43 4.58 14.79
N GLY A 541 15.38 5.50 14.77
CA GLY A 541 15.52 6.57 15.76
C GLY A 541 15.54 7.95 15.11
N GLY A 542 14.54 8.77 15.38
CA GLY A 542 14.45 10.14 14.86
C GLY A 542 15.60 11.03 15.35
N ILE A 543 15.91 12.08 14.59
CA ILE A 543 17.03 12.98 14.88
C ILE A 543 16.63 14.45 14.99
N ASN A 544 15.41 14.81 14.55
CA ASN A 544 14.90 16.17 14.63
C ASN A 544 14.27 16.44 16.00
N ARG A 545 14.26 17.71 16.41
CA ARG A 545 13.48 18.12 17.58
C ARG A 545 11.99 17.96 17.27
N PRO A 546 11.17 17.54 18.25
CA PRO A 546 9.71 17.53 18.09
C PRO A 546 9.15 18.87 17.60
N ALA A 547 8.15 18.81 16.72
CA ALA A 547 7.50 20.00 16.16
C ALA A 547 6.81 20.87 17.23
N SER A 548 6.48 20.28 18.37
CA SER A 548 5.90 20.95 19.54
C SER A 548 6.30 20.20 20.83
N PRO A 549 6.46 20.91 21.96
CA PRO A 549 6.68 20.27 23.26
C PRO A 549 5.45 19.51 23.77
N HIS A 550 4.29 19.70 23.14
CA HIS A 550 3.05 19.02 23.53
C HIS A 550 2.82 17.71 22.77
N LEU A 551 3.74 17.30 21.88
CA LEU A 551 3.63 15.99 21.19
C LEU A 551 4.00 14.85 22.12
N ARG A 552 3.34 13.71 21.91
CA ARG A 552 3.71 12.42 22.52
C ARG A 552 3.96 11.40 21.40
N SER A 553 4.72 10.36 21.69
CA SER A 553 4.86 9.24 20.75
C SER A 553 3.54 8.49 20.61
N GLU A 554 3.33 7.80 19.50
CA GLU A 554 2.17 6.91 19.28
C GLU A 554 2.04 5.92 20.43
N VAL A 555 3.17 5.33 20.88
CA VAL A 555 3.26 4.43 22.03
C VAL A 555 2.71 5.07 23.31
N ALA A 556 3.13 6.30 23.63
CA ALA A 556 2.68 7.01 24.83
C ALA A 556 1.18 7.39 24.77
N ILE A 557 0.67 7.72 23.59
CA ILE A 557 -0.75 8.04 23.39
C ILE A 557 -1.61 6.78 23.59
N ILE A 558 -1.22 5.66 22.94
CA ILE A 558 -1.90 4.37 23.10
C ILE A 558 -1.90 3.94 24.57
N ALA A 559 -0.74 3.99 25.23
CA ALA A 559 -0.60 3.65 26.64
C ALA A 559 -1.49 4.50 27.56
N GLY A 560 -1.61 5.81 27.27
CA GLY A 560 -2.48 6.71 28.03
C GLY A 560 -3.97 6.39 27.88
N ILE A 561 -4.43 6.12 26.64
CA ILE A 561 -5.82 5.71 26.36
C ILE A 561 -6.09 4.36 27.01
N ALA A 562 -5.18 3.38 26.86
CA ALA A 562 -5.33 2.04 27.42
C ALA A 562 -5.43 2.06 28.96
N ALA A 563 -4.53 2.80 29.64
CA ALA A 563 -4.57 2.95 31.09
C ALA A 563 -5.90 3.54 31.59
N ALA A 564 -6.43 4.53 30.87
CA ALA A 564 -7.71 5.15 31.21
C ALA A 564 -8.94 4.27 30.90
N THR A 565 -8.80 3.29 29.99
CA THR A 565 -9.91 2.43 29.54
C THR A 565 -9.94 1.09 30.27
N VAL A 566 -8.82 0.36 30.29
CA VAL A 566 -8.73 -1.03 30.80
C VAL A 566 -7.93 -1.13 32.11
N GLY A 567 -7.49 -0.01 32.66
CA GLY A 567 -6.67 0.03 33.88
C GLY A 567 -5.22 -0.40 33.65
N SER A 568 -4.45 -0.46 34.72
CA SER A 568 -3.02 -0.81 34.70
C SER A 568 -2.67 -2.05 35.54
N GLU A 569 -3.65 -2.80 35.99
CA GLU A 569 -3.46 -3.95 36.89
C GLU A 569 -2.76 -5.12 36.19
N ARG A 570 -2.99 -5.29 34.88
CA ARG A 570 -2.39 -6.36 34.07
C ARG A 570 -1.20 -5.91 33.25
N VAL A 571 -1.17 -4.62 32.87
CA VAL A 571 -0.15 -4.06 31.97
C VAL A 571 0.31 -2.71 32.54
N GLU A 572 1.60 -2.59 32.82
CA GLU A 572 2.23 -1.34 33.29
C GLU A 572 2.41 -0.36 32.11
N TRP A 573 1.31 0.16 31.56
CA TRP A 573 1.30 0.99 30.34
C TRP A 573 2.31 2.14 30.37
N ALA A 574 2.41 2.85 31.51
CA ALA A 574 3.34 3.97 31.67
C ALA A 574 4.81 3.53 31.59
N ALA A 575 5.15 2.37 32.17
CA ALA A 575 6.49 1.83 32.12
C ALA A 575 6.87 1.32 30.71
N LEU A 576 5.90 0.80 29.95
CA LEU A 576 6.11 0.41 28.55
C LEU A 576 6.32 1.65 27.65
N ALA A 577 5.58 2.72 27.88
CA ALA A 577 5.77 3.99 27.17
C ALA A 577 7.12 4.65 27.51
N ASP A 578 7.61 4.51 28.72
CA ASP A 578 8.91 5.07 29.17
C ASP A 578 10.11 4.23 28.70
N ASP A 579 9.92 2.96 28.32
CA ASP A 579 11.01 2.11 27.82
C ASP A 579 10.51 1.12 26.75
N HIS A 580 10.73 1.48 25.47
CA HIS A 580 10.34 0.65 24.34
C HIS A 580 11.07 -0.70 24.28
N ASP A 581 12.21 -0.85 24.95
CA ASP A 581 12.90 -2.15 25.06
C ASP A 581 12.00 -3.19 25.77
N ARG A 582 11.21 -2.76 26.76
CA ARG A 582 10.26 -3.62 27.46
C ARG A 582 9.11 -4.09 26.55
N ILE A 583 8.66 -3.25 25.59
CA ILE A 583 7.66 -3.66 24.61
C ILE A 583 8.23 -4.75 23.72
N ARG A 584 9.47 -4.60 23.25
CA ARG A 584 10.14 -5.62 22.43
C ARG A 584 10.35 -6.94 23.17
N GLU A 585 10.57 -6.90 24.50
CA GLU A 585 10.60 -8.10 25.35
C GLU A 585 9.22 -8.80 25.39
N LEU A 586 8.12 -8.03 25.41
CA LEU A 586 6.77 -8.60 25.34
C LEU A 586 6.53 -9.24 23.96
N ILE A 587 6.93 -8.56 22.88
CA ILE A 587 6.86 -9.13 21.52
C ILE A 587 7.66 -10.43 21.44
N GLU A 588 8.89 -10.46 21.98
CA GLU A 588 9.73 -11.65 22.02
C GLU A 588 9.05 -12.85 22.73
N ARG A 589 8.29 -12.60 23.81
CA ARG A 589 7.60 -13.65 24.57
C ARG A 589 6.30 -14.13 23.92
N THR A 590 5.67 -13.28 23.09
CA THR A 590 4.32 -13.57 22.57
C THR A 590 4.28 -13.83 21.05
N ILE A 591 5.28 -13.36 20.30
CA ILE A 591 5.33 -13.49 18.85
C ILE A 591 6.53 -14.36 18.42
N PRO A 592 6.33 -15.45 17.69
CA PRO A 592 7.42 -16.27 17.20
C PRO A 592 8.42 -15.50 16.30
N GLY A 593 9.71 -15.88 16.34
CA GLY A 593 10.74 -15.32 15.46
C GLY A 593 11.51 -14.11 16.04
N PHE A 594 11.07 -13.54 17.16
CA PHE A 594 11.68 -12.36 17.78
C PHE A 594 12.68 -12.64 18.91
N ALA A 595 13.11 -13.88 19.10
CA ALA A 595 14.11 -14.21 20.14
C ALA A 595 15.35 -13.32 20.06
N GLY A 596 15.75 -12.72 21.18
CA GLY A 596 16.86 -11.77 21.28
C GLY A 596 16.59 -10.42 20.59
N TYR A 597 15.35 -9.98 20.53
CA TYR A 597 14.90 -8.81 19.76
C TYR A 597 15.75 -7.58 20.01
N ASN A 598 15.87 -7.15 21.26
CA ASN A 598 16.61 -5.94 21.62
C ASN A 598 18.09 -5.98 21.22
N THR A 599 18.71 -7.16 21.22
CA THR A 599 20.10 -7.33 20.79
C THR A 599 20.22 -7.35 19.27
N ARG A 600 19.30 -8.05 18.58
CA ARG A 600 19.33 -8.23 17.13
C ARG A 600 19.03 -6.92 16.38
N VAL A 601 18.06 -6.15 16.86
CA VAL A 601 17.66 -4.90 16.20
C VAL A 601 18.72 -3.79 16.29
N ARG A 602 19.63 -3.88 17.25
CA ARG A 602 20.75 -2.94 17.41
C ARG A 602 21.97 -3.28 16.54
N ARG A 603 21.95 -4.42 15.85
CA ARG A 603 22.95 -4.70 14.83
C ARG A 603 22.78 -3.74 13.65
N PRO A 604 23.84 -3.40 12.95
CA PRO A 604 23.70 -2.66 11.69
C PRO A 604 22.65 -3.35 10.79
N ARG A 605 21.63 -2.60 10.35
CA ARG A 605 20.51 -3.09 9.52
C ARG A 605 19.52 -4.05 10.18
N GLY A 606 19.61 -4.29 11.50
CA GLY A 606 18.65 -5.12 12.20
C GLY A 606 18.79 -6.62 11.93
N PHE A 607 17.67 -7.29 11.61
CA PHE A 607 17.65 -8.73 11.39
C PHE A 607 16.46 -9.18 10.53
N MET A 608 16.67 -10.26 9.80
CA MET A 608 15.61 -10.91 9.03
C MET A 608 14.77 -11.83 9.94
N LEU A 609 13.46 -11.75 9.81
CA LEU A 609 12.55 -12.77 10.33
C LEU A 609 12.66 -14.02 9.45
N ARG A 610 12.71 -15.17 10.09
CA ARG A 610 12.79 -16.45 9.38
C ARG A 610 11.52 -16.66 8.55
N ASN A 611 11.70 -17.05 7.30
CA ASN A 611 10.62 -17.42 6.39
C ASN A 611 10.82 -18.87 5.95
N LEU A 612 10.02 -19.79 6.49
CA LEU A 612 10.13 -21.22 6.23
C LEU A 612 9.91 -21.56 4.74
N ALA A 613 9.02 -20.83 4.06
CA ALA A 613 8.80 -21.05 2.62
C ALA A 613 10.05 -20.71 1.78
N ALA A 614 10.85 -19.71 2.19
CA ALA A 614 12.15 -19.43 1.58
C ALA A 614 13.21 -20.53 1.83
N GLU A 615 12.96 -21.42 2.79
CA GLU A 615 13.77 -22.61 3.07
C GLU A 615 13.16 -23.89 2.47
N ARG A 616 12.11 -23.76 1.64
CA ARG A 616 11.33 -24.89 1.07
C ARG A 616 10.64 -25.77 2.11
N VAL A 617 10.30 -25.19 3.27
CA VAL A 617 9.44 -25.78 4.27
C VAL A 617 8.09 -25.08 4.20
N PHE A 618 7.08 -25.77 3.74
CA PHE A 618 5.77 -25.21 3.42
C PHE A 618 4.74 -25.60 4.48
N GLU A 619 4.22 -24.64 5.21
CA GLU A 619 3.19 -24.85 6.25
C GLU A 619 1.76 -24.77 5.66
N THR A 620 1.56 -25.44 4.52
CA THR A 620 0.24 -25.67 3.92
C THR A 620 -0.38 -26.94 4.49
N GLU A 621 -1.66 -27.17 4.23
CA GLU A 621 -2.34 -28.41 4.60
C GLU A 621 -1.65 -29.67 4.04
N ALA A 622 -1.11 -29.56 2.82
CA ALA A 622 -0.36 -30.65 2.18
C ALA A 622 1.09 -30.80 2.66
N GLY A 623 1.60 -29.88 3.49
CA GLY A 623 3.03 -29.81 3.86
C GLY A 623 3.96 -29.53 2.67
N ARG A 624 3.44 -29.05 1.56
CA ARG A 624 4.14 -28.77 0.30
C ARG A 624 3.58 -27.50 -0.35
N ALA A 625 4.33 -26.88 -1.27
CA ALA A 625 3.80 -25.82 -2.11
C ALA A 625 2.62 -26.36 -2.93
N THR A 626 1.50 -25.68 -2.91
CA THR A 626 0.24 -26.18 -3.46
C THR A 626 -0.13 -25.43 -4.72
N PHE A 627 -0.24 -26.17 -5.83
CA PHE A 627 -0.85 -25.68 -7.06
C PHE A 627 -2.36 -25.51 -6.85
N SER A 628 -2.91 -24.43 -7.39
CA SER A 628 -4.34 -24.15 -7.37
C SER A 628 -4.89 -24.22 -8.79
N ASP A 629 -5.99 -24.95 -8.97
CA ASP A 629 -6.67 -25.17 -10.24
C ASP A 629 -7.82 -24.18 -10.49
N ASP A 630 -7.70 -22.96 -9.97
CA ASP A 630 -8.70 -21.91 -10.16
C ASP A 630 -9.08 -21.75 -11.63
N ALA A 631 -10.37 -21.75 -11.93
CA ALA A 631 -10.86 -21.45 -13.27
C ALA A 631 -10.67 -19.97 -13.61
N LEU A 632 -10.44 -19.66 -14.90
CA LEU A 632 -10.57 -18.28 -15.35
C LEU A 632 -11.99 -17.78 -15.08
N PRO A 633 -12.17 -16.49 -14.73
CA PRO A 633 -13.51 -15.92 -14.59
C PRO A 633 -14.30 -16.06 -15.89
N GLU A 634 -15.61 -16.20 -15.80
CA GLU A 634 -16.49 -16.20 -16.98
C GLU A 634 -16.31 -14.93 -17.82
N ALA A 635 -16.19 -13.78 -17.15
CA ALA A 635 -15.84 -12.50 -17.77
C ALA A 635 -15.10 -11.60 -16.78
N THR A 636 -14.10 -10.88 -17.27
CA THR A 636 -13.47 -9.78 -16.54
C THR A 636 -14.39 -8.55 -16.53
N GLU A 637 -14.16 -7.60 -15.62
CA GLU A 637 -14.90 -6.33 -15.62
C GLU A 637 -14.64 -5.54 -16.91
N HIS A 638 -13.48 -5.70 -17.54
CA HIS A 638 -13.19 -5.09 -18.84
C HIS A 638 -14.08 -5.65 -19.96
N GLN A 639 -14.28 -6.97 -19.99
CA GLN A 639 -15.20 -7.59 -20.96
C GLN A 639 -16.66 -7.20 -20.71
N ARG A 640 -17.06 -7.06 -19.42
CA ARG A 640 -18.41 -6.59 -19.06
C ARG A 640 -18.64 -5.15 -19.49
N ALA A 641 -17.64 -4.27 -19.35
CA ALA A 641 -17.70 -2.91 -19.86
C ALA A 641 -17.84 -2.88 -21.38
N ALA A 642 -17.04 -3.66 -22.11
CA ALA A 642 -17.10 -3.76 -23.57
C ALA A 642 -18.45 -4.29 -24.09
N GLY A 643 -19.16 -5.09 -23.31
CA GLY A 643 -20.52 -5.59 -23.63
C GLY A 643 -21.65 -4.62 -23.26
N THR A 644 -21.36 -3.43 -22.72
CA THR A 644 -22.35 -2.44 -22.29
C THR A 644 -22.06 -1.08 -22.92
N GLU A 645 -23.06 -0.49 -23.56
CA GLU A 645 -22.93 0.79 -24.25
C GLU A 645 -22.41 1.90 -23.30
N ASP A 646 -21.53 2.75 -23.77
CA ASP A 646 -20.93 3.89 -23.08
C ASP A 646 -20.25 3.55 -21.73
N THR A 647 -19.95 2.27 -21.49
CA THR A 647 -19.35 1.83 -20.23
C THR A 647 -17.86 1.58 -20.40
N PHE A 648 -17.08 2.06 -19.41
CA PHE A 648 -15.65 1.89 -19.31
C PHE A 648 -15.30 1.18 -18.00
N VAL A 649 -14.11 0.56 -17.95
CA VAL A 649 -13.52 0.08 -16.71
C VAL A 649 -12.46 1.07 -16.21
N LEU A 650 -12.65 1.60 -15.01
CA LEU A 650 -11.77 2.58 -14.40
C LEU A 650 -10.83 1.92 -13.39
N GLN A 651 -9.53 2.25 -13.46
CA GLN A 651 -8.56 2.01 -12.41
C GLN A 651 -8.14 3.29 -11.71
N THR A 652 -8.02 3.25 -10.39
CA THR A 652 -7.40 4.35 -9.63
C THR A 652 -5.89 4.12 -9.53
N PHE A 653 -5.08 5.19 -9.55
CA PHE A 653 -3.64 5.10 -9.32
C PHE A 653 -3.08 6.36 -8.66
N ARG A 654 -1.82 6.32 -8.21
CA ARG A 654 -1.14 7.46 -7.60
C ARG A 654 -0.59 8.42 -8.65
N SER A 655 -0.61 9.72 -8.35
CA SER A 655 0.23 10.69 -9.05
C SER A 655 1.68 10.59 -8.57
N HIS A 656 2.61 11.21 -9.29
CA HIS A 656 4.03 11.15 -8.93
C HIS A 656 4.37 11.95 -7.65
N ASP A 657 3.66 13.06 -7.39
CA ASP A 657 3.83 13.86 -6.18
C ASP A 657 2.90 13.41 -5.03
N GLN A 658 2.72 12.10 -4.88
CA GLN A 658 1.82 11.51 -3.89
C GLN A 658 2.42 10.24 -3.29
N TYR A 659 2.13 9.99 -2.02
CA TYR A 659 2.34 8.69 -1.40
C TYR A 659 1.12 8.28 -0.56
N ASN A 660 0.46 7.20 -0.93
CA ASN A 660 -0.87 6.82 -0.44
C ASN A 660 -1.83 8.01 -0.54
N THR A 661 -2.53 8.41 0.52
CA THR A 661 -3.40 9.58 0.52
C THR A 661 -2.67 10.91 0.74
N THR A 662 -1.39 10.88 1.10
CA THR A 662 -0.58 12.09 1.28
C THR A 662 -0.20 12.67 -0.07
N VAL A 663 -0.64 13.90 -0.35
CA VAL A 663 -0.36 14.63 -1.59
C VAL A 663 0.71 15.69 -1.32
N TYR A 664 1.94 15.42 -1.75
CA TYR A 664 3.07 16.33 -1.56
C TYR A 664 3.08 17.50 -2.53
N GLY A 665 2.46 17.34 -3.71
CA GLY A 665 2.40 18.35 -4.75
C GLY A 665 1.39 17.97 -5.83
N LEU A 666 1.23 18.85 -6.81
CA LEU A 666 0.23 18.72 -7.87
C LEU A 666 0.82 18.38 -9.24
N ASP A 667 2.10 17.99 -9.27
CA ASP A 667 2.82 17.76 -10.53
C ASP A 667 3.10 16.25 -10.73
N ASP A 668 2.49 15.66 -11.77
CA ASP A 668 2.86 14.33 -12.26
C ASP A 668 3.63 14.46 -13.59
N ARG A 669 4.92 14.78 -13.49
CA ARG A 669 5.77 14.96 -14.66
C ARG A 669 5.94 13.68 -15.52
N TYR A 670 5.70 12.50 -14.96
CA TYR A 670 5.78 11.24 -15.69
C TYR A 670 4.59 11.04 -16.63
N ARG A 671 3.42 11.57 -16.26
CA ARG A 671 2.21 11.53 -17.09
C ARG A 671 1.87 12.87 -17.74
N GLY A 672 2.67 13.93 -17.50
CA GLY A 672 2.47 15.26 -18.10
C GLY A 672 1.30 16.03 -17.54
N VAL A 673 0.96 15.84 -16.27
CA VAL A 673 -0.07 16.57 -15.54
C VAL A 673 0.60 17.51 -14.54
N TYR A 674 0.20 18.78 -14.55
CA TYR A 674 0.79 19.82 -13.71
C TYR A 674 -0.30 20.70 -13.10
N GLY A 675 -0.16 20.99 -11.83
CA GLY A 675 -1.02 21.96 -11.10
C GLY A 675 -2.44 21.45 -10.79
N GLU A 676 -2.79 20.21 -11.16
CA GLU A 676 -4.12 19.64 -10.93
C GLU A 676 -4.09 18.14 -10.66
N ARG A 677 -5.22 17.61 -10.17
CA ARG A 677 -5.39 16.20 -9.87
C ARG A 677 -6.68 15.61 -10.46
N ARG A 678 -7.68 16.46 -10.75
CA ARG A 678 -8.93 15.99 -11.37
C ARG A 678 -8.73 15.74 -12.86
N VAL A 679 -8.05 14.62 -13.16
CA VAL A 679 -7.80 14.16 -14.53
C VAL A 679 -8.23 12.70 -14.68
N VAL A 680 -8.72 12.35 -15.85
CA VAL A 680 -9.00 10.98 -16.25
C VAL A 680 -8.28 10.71 -17.57
N PHE A 681 -7.51 9.65 -17.59
CA PHE A 681 -6.73 9.18 -18.72
C PHE A 681 -7.54 8.15 -19.51
N ALA A 682 -7.49 8.23 -20.82
CA ALA A 682 -8.17 7.31 -21.73
C ALA A 682 -7.35 7.09 -23.01
N HIS A 683 -7.60 5.99 -23.69
CA HIS A 683 -7.00 5.71 -24.99
C HIS A 683 -7.43 6.77 -26.01
N PRO A 684 -6.52 7.27 -26.90
CA PRO A 684 -6.88 8.30 -27.87
C PRO A 684 -8.04 7.94 -28.80
N GLU A 685 -8.17 6.67 -29.20
CA GLU A 685 -9.28 6.21 -30.03
C GLU A 685 -10.61 6.22 -29.29
N ASP A 686 -10.65 5.87 -28.01
CA ASP A 686 -11.86 5.96 -27.19
C ASP A 686 -12.33 7.41 -27.06
N LEU A 687 -11.37 8.35 -26.89
CA LEU A 687 -11.68 9.78 -26.88
C LEU A 687 -12.26 10.25 -28.21
N ALA A 688 -11.76 9.73 -29.33
CA ALA A 688 -12.27 10.05 -30.67
C ALA A 688 -13.70 9.49 -30.88
N GLU A 689 -14.01 8.28 -30.42
CA GLU A 689 -15.32 7.66 -30.51
C GLU A 689 -16.39 8.45 -29.72
N ILE A 690 -16.09 8.88 -28.51
CA ILE A 690 -17.01 9.74 -27.72
C ILE A 690 -16.98 11.21 -28.16
N ARG A 691 -16.29 11.54 -29.27
CA ARG A 691 -16.12 12.89 -29.81
C ARG A 691 -15.59 13.92 -28.81
N ALA A 692 -14.82 13.45 -27.80
CA ALA A 692 -14.20 14.30 -26.82
C ALA A 692 -12.97 15.01 -27.41
N ARG A 693 -12.78 16.28 -27.02
CA ARG A 693 -11.60 17.06 -27.38
C ARG A 693 -10.59 17.01 -26.25
N LEU A 694 -9.31 17.19 -26.59
CA LEU A 694 -8.26 17.33 -25.60
C LEU A 694 -8.57 18.48 -24.62
N GLY A 695 -8.62 18.16 -23.32
CA GLY A 695 -8.92 19.13 -22.28
C GLY A 695 -10.41 19.31 -21.96
N ASP A 696 -11.32 18.64 -22.65
CA ASP A 696 -12.74 18.62 -22.27
C ASP A 696 -12.88 18.08 -20.84
N ARG A 697 -13.90 18.57 -20.14
CA ARG A 697 -14.20 18.17 -18.76
C ARG A 697 -15.47 17.33 -18.74
N VAL A 698 -15.40 16.30 -17.92
CA VAL A 698 -16.47 15.30 -17.76
C VAL A 698 -16.78 15.06 -16.28
N ASP A 699 -18.00 14.62 -16.03
CA ASP A 699 -18.36 13.92 -14.81
C ASP A 699 -18.26 12.43 -15.02
N ILE A 700 -17.67 11.72 -14.08
CA ILE A 700 -17.53 10.26 -14.11
C ILE A 700 -18.59 9.69 -13.17
N ARG A 701 -19.46 8.83 -13.70
CA ARG A 701 -20.55 8.21 -12.94
C ARG A 701 -20.30 6.73 -12.74
N GLY A 702 -20.55 6.23 -11.55
CA GLY A 702 -20.52 4.79 -11.27
C GLY A 702 -21.64 4.08 -12.05
N ALA A 703 -21.32 2.96 -12.71
CA ALA A 703 -22.23 2.11 -13.44
C ALA A 703 -22.68 0.86 -12.67
N HIS A 704 -22.36 0.76 -11.39
CA HIS A 704 -22.78 -0.35 -10.54
C HIS A 704 -24.26 -0.24 -10.15
N ARG A 705 -24.95 -1.39 -10.13
CA ARG A 705 -26.40 -1.48 -9.83
C ARG A 705 -26.65 -1.89 -8.37
N ASP A 706 -26.08 -1.14 -7.42
CA ASP A 706 -26.26 -1.36 -5.99
C ASP A 706 -27.16 -0.33 -5.29
N GLY A 707 -27.84 0.52 -6.07
CA GLY A 707 -28.75 1.55 -5.56
C GLY A 707 -28.05 2.80 -5.00
N VAL A 708 -26.72 2.90 -5.10
CA VAL A 708 -25.95 4.06 -4.64
C VAL A 708 -25.48 4.86 -5.84
N GLU A 709 -25.88 6.12 -5.93
CA GLU A 709 -25.38 7.04 -6.93
C GLU A 709 -23.98 7.52 -6.53
N ARG A 710 -23.02 7.39 -7.43
CA ARG A 710 -21.62 7.82 -7.26
C ARG A 710 -21.20 8.69 -8.42
N VAL A 711 -20.75 9.89 -8.12
CA VAL A 711 -20.29 10.85 -9.14
C VAL A 711 -18.97 11.48 -8.70
N ALA A 712 -18.01 11.46 -9.61
CA ALA A 712 -16.78 12.25 -9.50
C ALA A 712 -16.84 13.37 -10.53
N GLU A 713 -16.98 14.61 -10.06
CA GLU A 713 -17.27 15.76 -10.90
C GLU A 713 -16.03 16.48 -11.41
N ASP A 714 -16.13 17.04 -12.60
CA ASP A 714 -15.19 18.02 -13.15
C ASP A 714 -13.78 17.47 -13.39
N PHE A 715 -13.66 16.34 -14.11
CA PHE A 715 -12.40 15.73 -14.49
C PHE A 715 -12.03 16.11 -15.94
N ARG A 716 -10.75 16.51 -16.11
CA ARG A 716 -10.19 16.80 -17.44
C ARG A 716 -9.76 15.52 -18.14
N LEU A 717 -10.16 15.34 -19.40
CA LEU A 717 -9.75 14.22 -20.24
C LEU A 717 -8.29 14.37 -20.70
N VAL A 718 -7.52 13.29 -20.57
CA VAL A 718 -6.09 13.24 -20.95
C VAL A 718 -5.84 11.99 -21.79
N PRO A 719 -5.39 12.12 -23.06
CA PRO A 719 -5.02 10.97 -23.87
C PRO A 719 -3.79 10.28 -23.30
N PHE A 720 -3.83 8.95 -23.21
CA PHE A 720 -2.74 8.15 -22.69
C PHE A 720 -2.62 6.79 -23.39
N ASP A 721 -1.41 6.23 -23.42
CA ASP A 721 -1.13 4.90 -23.95
C ASP A 721 -1.56 3.82 -22.94
N MET A 722 -2.70 3.21 -23.17
CA MET A 722 -3.35 2.20 -22.34
C MET A 722 -4.37 1.41 -23.17
N PRO A 723 -4.85 0.23 -22.71
CA PRO A 723 -5.84 -0.55 -23.44
C PRO A 723 -7.14 0.23 -23.67
N ARG A 724 -7.79 0.01 -24.84
CA ARG A 724 -9.10 0.57 -25.15
C ARG A 724 -10.17 0.10 -24.18
N GLY A 725 -11.20 0.91 -23.95
CA GLY A 725 -12.26 0.66 -22.99
C GLY A 725 -11.84 0.81 -21.51
N ALA A 726 -10.57 1.13 -21.27
CA ALA A 726 -10.04 1.37 -19.94
C ALA A 726 -9.88 2.86 -19.66
N LEU A 727 -10.15 3.27 -18.43
CA LEU A 727 -9.86 4.60 -17.89
C LEU A 727 -8.91 4.50 -16.71
N ALA A 728 -8.19 5.57 -16.45
CA ALA A 728 -7.36 5.68 -15.24
C ALA A 728 -7.41 7.09 -14.64
N GLY A 729 -7.26 7.19 -13.32
CA GLY A 729 -7.22 8.50 -12.68
C GLY A 729 -6.74 8.43 -11.23
N TYR A 730 -6.52 9.59 -10.63
CA TYR A 730 -5.90 9.66 -9.31
C TYR A 730 -6.89 9.38 -8.19
N TYR A 731 -6.42 8.63 -7.17
CA TYR A 731 -7.07 8.63 -5.88
C TYR A 731 -6.34 9.58 -4.91
N PRO A 732 -6.96 10.11 -3.87
CA PRO A 732 -8.27 9.70 -3.36
C PRO A 732 -9.47 10.27 -4.12
N GLU A 733 -9.28 11.14 -5.09
CA GLU A 733 -10.36 11.86 -5.74
C GLU A 733 -11.41 10.93 -6.40
N LEU A 734 -10.96 9.78 -6.91
CA LEU A 734 -11.83 8.78 -7.55
C LEU A 734 -12.34 7.67 -6.62
N ASN A 735 -11.94 7.66 -5.34
CA ASN A 735 -12.42 6.65 -4.39
C ASN A 735 -13.93 6.74 -4.13
N VAL A 736 -14.56 7.87 -4.40
CA VAL A 736 -16.02 8.04 -4.35
C VAL A 736 -16.75 7.10 -5.32
N LEU A 737 -16.08 6.66 -6.39
CA LEU A 737 -16.65 5.76 -7.42
C LEU A 737 -16.47 4.29 -7.08
N VAL A 738 -15.60 3.93 -6.16
CA VAL A 738 -15.31 2.53 -5.78
C VAL A 738 -16.42 2.02 -4.86
N PRO A 739 -17.25 1.05 -5.28
CA PRO A 739 -18.36 0.61 -4.45
C PRO A 739 -17.90 -0.20 -3.23
N LEU A 740 -18.56 -0.01 -2.08
CA LEU A 740 -18.39 -0.90 -0.92
C LEU A 740 -18.90 -2.32 -1.20
N SER A 741 -19.84 -2.46 -2.12
CA SER A 741 -20.45 -3.73 -2.52
C SER A 741 -19.55 -4.60 -3.40
N THR A 742 -18.42 -4.08 -3.89
CA THR A 742 -17.49 -4.82 -4.74
C THR A 742 -16.15 -5.04 -4.03
N ALA A 743 -15.81 -6.31 -3.85
CA ALA A 743 -14.59 -6.70 -3.15
C ALA A 743 -13.92 -7.89 -3.84
N GLY A 744 -12.64 -8.07 -3.57
CA GLY A 744 -11.87 -9.24 -3.96
C GLY A 744 -12.41 -10.50 -3.29
N ALA A 745 -12.65 -11.54 -4.08
CA ALA A 745 -13.08 -12.83 -3.55
C ALA A 745 -12.03 -13.34 -2.54
N GLN A 746 -12.50 -13.82 -1.39
CA GLN A 746 -11.73 -14.27 -0.22
C GLN A 746 -10.98 -13.16 0.54
N SER A 747 -10.58 -12.05 -0.10
CA SER A 747 -9.72 -11.03 0.53
C SER A 747 -10.48 -9.81 1.04
N ASP A 748 -11.71 -9.61 0.61
CA ASP A 748 -12.51 -8.41 0.86
C ASP A 748 -11.77 -7.10 0.50
N THR A 749 -10.70 -7.19 -0.32
CA THR A 749 -9.96 -6.02 -0.79
C THR A 749 -10.82 -5.22 -1.77
N PRO A 750 -11.01 -3.89 -1.58
CA PRO A 750 -11.78 -3.08 -2.53
C PRO A 750 -11.27 -3.17 -3.97
N THR A 751 -12.18 -3.31 -4.93
CA THR A 751 -11.83 -3.50 -6.35
C THR A 751 -11.49 -2.19 -7.07
N SER A 752 -10.58 -1.41 -6.50
CA SER A 752 -10.22 -0.06 -6.98
C SER A 752 -9.56 -0.03 -8.36
N LYS A 753 -9.23 -1.19 -8.95
CA LYS A 753 -8.62 -1.32 -10.29
C LYS A 753 -9.59 -1.82 -11.35
N SER A 754 -10.87 -2.01 -11.01
CA SER A 754 -11.87 -2.52 -11.95
C SER A 754 -13.27 -1.99 -11.63
N VAL A 755 -13.42 -0.66 -11.66
CA VAL A 755 -14.68 0.04 -11.37
C VAL A 755 -15.42 0.33 -12.68
N LEU A 756 -16.67 -0.11 -12.81
CA LEU A 756 -17.50 0.20 -13.98
C LEU A 756 -18.03 1.63 -13.90
N VAL A 757 -17.82 2.42 -14.94
CA VAL A 757 -18.18 3.84 -14.99
C VAL A 757 -18.67 4.25 -16.39
N THR A 758 -19.41 5.37 -16.43
CA THR A 758 -19.75 6.10 -17.65
C THR A 758 -19.19 7.53 -17.58
N LEU A 759 -19.02 8.16 -18.73
CA LEU A 759 -18.57 9.55 -18.85
C LEU A 759 -19.73 10.43 -19.30
N GLN A 760 -19.92 11.55 -18.60
CA GLN A 760 -20.90 12.57 -18.97
C GLN A 760 -20.19 13.88 -19.29
N ALA A 761 -20.30 14.35 -20.53
CA ALA A 761 -19.71 15.63 -20.93
C ALA A 761 -20.35 16.79 -20.14
N ARG A 762 -19.50 17.68 -19.63
CA ARG A 762 -19.96 18.97 -19.06
C ARG A 762 -20.19 19.95 -20.22
N THR A 763 -21.43 20.35 -20.43
CA THR A 763 -21.74 21.46 -21.32
C THR A 763 -21.14 22.72 -20.73
N HIS A 764 -20.09 23.27 -21.36
CA HIS A 764 -19.66 24.62 -21.05
C HIS A 764 -20.83 25.56 -21.37
N ALA A 765 -21.43 26.17 -20.35
CA ALA A 765 -22.18 27.40 -20.57
C ALA A 765 -21.19 28.37 -21.24
N ARG A 766 -21.36 28.59 -22.55
CA ARG A 766 -20.61 29.64 -23.24
C ARG A 766 -21.00 30.94 -22.58
N THR A 767 -20.17 31.42 -21.67
CA THR A 767 -20.20 32.83 -21.27
C THR A 767 -19.80 33.60 -22.53
N HIS A 768 -20.81 34.10 -23.23
CA HIS A 768 -20.62 35.18 -24.19
C HIS A 768 -20.21 36.40 -23.36
N ALA A 769 -18.92 36.73 -23.39
CA ALA A 769 -18.41 38.04 -23.03
C ALA A 769 -18.07 38.80 -24.30
#